data_2f31e65dcf87dedd7c5dd410da08478f
#
_entry.id   2f31e65dcf87dedd7c5dd410da08478f
#
_cell.length_a   1.000
_cell.length_b   1.000
_cell.length_c   1.000
_cell.angle_alpha   90.00
_cell.angle_beta   90.00
_cell.angle_gamma   90.00
#
_symmetry.space_group_name_H-M   'P 1'
#
loop_
_entity.id
_entity.type
_entity.pdbx_description
1 polymer ?
#
loop_
_entity_poly.entity_id
_entity_poly.type
_entity_poly.pdbx_seq_one_letter_code
_entity_poly.pdbx_strand_id
1 'polypeptide(L)'
;MARFIYFSLSFIFFLLVTLTVNAQTADVKDQIPDIRAEKYYSIEGYQKAIDIYEKEDPAKMSRETQLKVANAYRLNGNSVMAEKYYALCINESSKPQDVYNYAQVLLSNGKCHESIPYFNTYMRSAGEKSMNNVISSCDELERFPVNNYVDITIAEGLNSKWLDFAPVFYKNGLIFTSGRPNNLNTKNKDYWSGKPFMDVYYAEAQGNGKFETPGLLSKTLSTKYHDGAATFTPDGNEMYYSSNNRSGKSKKGIKDLKIYTAKLINGSWTNSDAFPFNSDDYDNCHPALSADGNILVFASDMPGGQGGMDLYVSFRKKNIWSRPVNLGKQINTPGNELFPFIDARGTLYFSSDGQKGMGGLDIFSAAMEKSETIWSTPVNMGRPFNSLKDDLSFIVSTSGLDGYFASNREGGMGEDDIYYWTNKPDYRPNQGLLAIKVLDTETNMPVGDARVNLFDEHSQSTGYLTNQDGLIGKDLSRRDVKFIEYKKDGYETGLKYLSDDMPSKPQYTIIYMKPEKGQLISGLVTDKSTGRPLPGAEVFVSGMPNGPFKSVITAPDGTYSIKVPCVGEYKLAATKQDYVKSERNLMADEIPCNVSNAVVRDFALSPYMMNDKRRELSASFLGDKDAMFEAGKTFEVKDIYYDYNKSNIRKDAAKVLDKLVDLLREFPEMEIELSSHTDSRGTDGYNQKLSQSRADSAVRYLESKGISSSRMRSAGYGERVLKNDCADGVNCNEAQHQENRRTEIKILKL
;
A
#
# COMPACT_ATOMS: atom_id res chain seq x y z
N MET A 1 76.34 -32.94 10.11
CA MET A 1 75.51 -32.40 8.99
C MET A 1 73.97 -32.30 9.33
N ALA A 2 73.47 -33.05 10.28
CA ALA A 2 72.00 -32.99 10.57
C ALA A 2 71.52 -31.81 11.43
N ARG A 3 72.39 -31.04 12.08
CA ARG A 3 71.99 -29.86 12.90
C ARG A 3 71.90 -28.54 12.14
N PHE A 4 72.47 -28.47 10.94
CA PHE A 4 72.46 -27.26 10.12
C PHE A 4 71.20 -27.16 9.23
N ILE A 5 70.55 -28.27 8.91
CA ILE A 5 69.32 -28.32 8.07
C ILE A 5 68.08 -27.91 8.90
N TYR A 6 68.06 -28.21 10.19
CA TYR A 6 66.95 -27.80 11.06
C TYR A 6 66.88 -26.30 11.33
N PHE A 7 68.01 -25.60 11.33
CA PHE A 7 68.03 -24.15 11.57
C PHE A 7 67.60 -23.33 10.34
N SER A 8 67.85 -23.82 9.13
CA SER A 8 67.43 -23.16 7.90
C SER A 8 65.92 -23.36 7.61
N LEU A 9 65.38 -24.54 7.91
CA LEU A 9 63.92 -24.81 7.76
C LEU A 9 63.08 -24.03 8.81
N SER A 10 63.57 -23.87 10.04
CA SER A 10 62.86 -23.05 11.04
C SER A 10 62.85 -21.56 10.68
N PHE A 11 63.93 -21.07 10.03
CA PHE A 11 63.98 -19.65 9.64
C PHE A 11 63.11 -19.35 8.43
N ILE A 12 63.00 -20.28 7.48
CA ILE A 12 62.07 -20.16 6.34
C ILE A 12 60.61 -20.29 6.79
N PHE A 13 60.32 -21.18 7.74
CA PHE A 13 58.98 -21.31 8.30
C PHE A 13 58.56 -20.08 9.12
N PHE A 14 59.49 -19.45 9.87
CA PHE A 14 59.23 -18.23 10.60
C PHE A 14 59.11 -17.02 9.67
N LEU A 15 59.84 -16.97 8.54
CA LEU A 15 59.69 -15.91 7.53
C LEU A 15 58.42 -16.05 6.73
N LEU A 16 57.98 -17.28 6.41
CA LEU A 16 56.68 -17.56 5.76
C LEU A 16 55.49 -17.28 6.68
N VAL A 17 55.57 -17.60 7.97
CA VAL A 17 54.52 -17.29 8.95
C VAL A 17 54.45 -15.78 9.23
N THR A 18 55.60 -15.07 9.26
CA THR A 18 55.58 -13.62 9.41
C THR A 18 55.12 -12.89 8.15
N LEU A 19 55.35 -13.43 6.95
CA LEU A 19 54.80 -12.87 5.71
C LEU A 19 53.30 -13.14 5.59
N THR A 20 52.81 -14.32 5.99
CA THR A 20 51.35 -14.61 5.99
C THR A 20 50.61 -13.87 7.09
N VAL A 21 51.23 -13.68 8.28
CA VAL A 21 50.64 -12.87 9.36
C VAL A 21 50.64 -11.38 8.99
N ASN A 22 51.68 -10.86 8.33
CA ASN A 22 51.67 -9.48 7.84
C ASN A 22 50.68 -9.29 6.65
N ALA A 23 50.51 -10.26 5.75
CA ALA A 23 49.53 -10.17 4.70
C ALA A 23 48.10 -10.25 5.25
N GLN A 24 47.84 -11.15 6.24
CA GLN A 24 46.54 -11.18 6.91
C GLN A 24 46.25 -9.98 7.80
N THR A 25 47.28 -9.39 8.43
CA THR A 25 47.14 -8.16 9.25
C THR A 25 46.99 -6.91 8.39
N ALA A 26 47.51 -6.87 7.17
CA ALA A 26 47.25 -5.77 6.24
C ALA A 26 45.80 -5.77 5.73
N ASP A 27 45.30 -6.94 5.30
CA ASP A 27 43.89 -7.07 4.88
C ASP A 27 42.89 -6.90 6.03
N VAL A 28 43.28 -7.29 7.27
CA VAL A 28 42.39 -7.12 8.45
C VAL A 28 42.39 -5.69 8.95
N LYS A 29 43.47 -4.93 8.78
CA LYS A 29 43.50 -3.52 9.18
C LYS A 29 42.65 -2.60 8.31
N ASP A 30 42.47 -2.94 7.04
CA ASP A 30 41.61 -2.18 6.09
C ASP A 30 40.15 -2.51 6.21
N GLN A 31 39.77 -3.48 7.05
CA GLN A 31 38.35 -3.94 7.24
C GLN A 31 37.79 -3.66 8.64
N ILE A 32 38.55 -3.08 9.58
CA ILE A 32 38.02 -2.76 10.91
C ILE A 32 37.39 -1.36 10.85
N PRO A 33 36.06 -1.24 11.02
CA PRO A 33 35.40 0.05 11.11
C PRO A 33 36.11 0.92 12.18
N ASP A 34 36.26 2.23 11.95
CA ASP A 34 36.84 3.12 12.96
C ASP A 34 36.02 3.00 14.26
N ILE A 35 36.67 2.47 15.31
CA ILE A 35 36.02 2.21 16.62
C ILE A 35 35.36 3.47 17.17
N ARG A 36 35.83 4.64 16.80
CA ARG A 36 35.22 5.92 17.20
C ARG A 36 33.91 6.17 16.45
N ALA A 37 33.86 5.84 15.15
CA ALA A 37 32.61 5.94 14.37
C ALA A 37 31.57 4.98 14.92
N GLU A 38 31.94 3.72 15.17
CA GLU A 38 31.06 2.72 15.79
C GLU A 38 30.52 3.17 17.15
N LYS A 39 31.39 3.77 17.98
CA LYS A 39 30.97 4.31 19.26
C LYS A 39 29.95 5.46 19.09
N TYR A 40 30.20 6.38 18.15
CA TYR A 40 29.23 7.46 17.92
C TYR A 40 27.93 6.92 17.36
N TYR A 41 27.99 5.98 16.41
CA TYR A 41 26.80 5.36 15.85
C TYR A 41 25.95 4.65 16.92
N SER A 42 26.59 3.91 17.85
CA SER A 42 25.90 3.17 18.91
C SER A 42 25.24 4.06 19.98
N ILE A 43 25.61 5.34 20.06
CA ILE A 43 24.98 6.35 20.93
C ILE A 43 24.20 7.37 20.11
N GLU A 44 23.79 7.00 18.90
CA GLU A 44 22.96 7.81 17.99
C GLU A 44 23.60 9.13 17.57
N GLY A 45 24.90 9.27 17.72
CA GLY A 45 25.67 10.42 17.23
C GLY A 45 25.93 10.32 15.73
N TYR A 46 24.86 10.29 14.91
CA TYR A 46 24.92 9.95 13.49
C TYR A 46 25.80 10.86 12.67
N GLN A 47 25.71 12.19 12.87
CA GLN A 47 26.57 13.11 12.12
C GLN A 47 28.05 12.92 12.48
N LYS A 48 28.35 12.68 13.76
CA LYS A 48 29.72 12.38 14.19
C LYS A 48 30.27 11.09 13.62
N ALA A 49 29.40 10.08 13.49
CA ALA A 49 29.79 8.83 12.85
C ALA A 49 30.02 9.04 11.34
N ILE A 50 29.12 9.76 10.64
CA ILE A 50 29.29 10.14 9.23
C ILE A 50 30.63 10.88 9.01
N ASP A 51 30.94 11.93 9.80
CA ASP A 51 32.16 12.73 9.69
C ASP A 51 33.46 11.88 9.76
N ILE A 52 33.37 10.70 10.38
CA ILE A 52 34.48 9.76 10.49
C ILE A 52 34.47 8.76 9.36
N TYR A 53 33.32 8.13 9.07
CA TYR A 53 33.20 7.14 8.01
C TYR A 53 33.52 7.71 6.62
N GLU A 54 33.08 8.93 6.31
CA GLU A 54 33.33 9.57 5.01
C GLU A 54 34.79 9.96 4.73
N LYS A 55 35.71 9.73 5.67
CA LYS A 55 37.16 9.82 5.39
C LYS A 55 37.64 8.65 4.55
N GLU A 56 36.91 7.58 4.50
CA GLU A 56 37.12 6.43 3.64
C GLU A 56 36.35 6.58 2.35
N ASP A 57 36.91 6.07 1.24
CA ASP A 57 36.21 5.99 -0.05
C ASP A 57 34.98 5.08 0.10
N PRO A 58 33.76 5.54 -0.23
CA PRO A 58 32.55 4.75 -0.13
C PRO A 58 32.64 3.36 -0.79
N ALA A 59 33.36 3.24 -1.91
CA ALA A 59 33.55 1.97 -2.63
C ALA A 59 34.44 0.96 -1.89
N LYS A 60 35.27 1.44 -0.92
CA LYS A 60 36.14 0.60 -0.11
C LYS A 60 35.58 0.24 1.25
N MET A 61 34.50 0.90 1.66
CA MET A 61 33.79 0.59 2.90
C MET A 61 33.21 -0.81 2.86
N SER A 62 33.19 -1.48 4.02
CA SER A 62 32.43 -2.70 4.16
C SER A 62 30.92 -2.44 3.92
N ARG A 63 30.21 -3.45 3.43
CA ARG A 63 28.75 -3.37 3.22
C ARG A 63 28.02 -2.95 4.51
N GLU A 64 28.44 -3.44 5.65
CA GLU A 64 27.88 -3.08 6.95
C GLU A 64 28.10 -1.60 7.26
N THR A 65 29.28 -1.06 6.99
CA THR A 65 29.60 0.36 7.15
C THR A 65 28.78 1.21 6.20
N GLN A 66 28.68 0.84 4.92
CA GLN A 66 27.83 1.53 3.94
C GLN A 66 26.38 1.60 4.41
N LEU A 67 25.84 0.51 4.96
CA LEU A 67 24.47 0.46 5.50
C LEU A 67 24.30 1.37 6.73
N LYS A 68 25.28 1.42 7.63
CA LYS A 68 25.26 2.34 8.78
C LYS A 68 25.29 3.79 8.33
N VAL A 69 26.11 4.13 7.34
CA VAL A 69 26.16 5.49 6.77
C VAL A 69 24.83 5.84 6.09
N ALA A 70 24.27 4.93 5.31
CA ALA A 70 22.96 5.11 4.67
C ALA A 70 21.86 5.39 5.72
N ASN A 71 21.79 4.56 6.77
CA ASN A 71 20.84 4.74 7.86
C ASN A 71 21.07 6.06 8.61
N ALA A 72 22.32 6.44 8.87
CA ALA A 72 22.65 7.68 9.53
C ALA A 72 22.21 8.91 8.73
N TYR A 73 22.42 8.90 7.41
CA TYR A 73 21.91 9.95 6.52
C TYR A 73 20.40 10.01 6.47
N ARG A 74 19.75 8.85 6.38
CA ARG A 74 18.27 8.77 6.41
C ARG A 74 17.71 9.37 7.69
N LEU A 75 18.26 9.00 8.85
CA LEU A 75 17.85 9.52 10.16
C LEU A 75 18.15 11.00 10.35
N ASN A 76 19.12 11.55 9.61
CA ASN A 76 19.41 12.98 9.55
C ASN A 76 18.59 13.73 8.49
N GLY A 77 17.59 13.09 7.85
CA GLY A 77 16.73 13.71 6.83
C GLY A 77 17.42 13.92 5.46
N ASN A 78 18.66 13.47 5.27
CA ASN A 78 19.38 13.61 4.00
C ASN A 78 19.10 12.40 3.08
N SER A 79 17.92 12.39 2.48
CA SER A 79 17.47 11.29 1.60
C SER A 79 18.37 11.09 0.38
N VAL A 80 18.97 12.16 -0.17
CA VAL A 80 19.85 12.07 -1.34
C VAL A 80 21.15 11.31 -1.02
N MET A 81 21.77 11.63 0.10
CA MET A 81 22.99 10.91 0.53
C MET A 81 22.65 9.51 1.03
N ALA A 82 21.52 9.32 1.71
CA ALA A 82 21.05 7.99 2.10
C ALA A 82 20.88 7.08 0.89
N GLU A 83 20.22 7.55 -0.18
CA GLU A 83 20.05 6.81 -1.44
C GLU A 83 21.40 6.36 -2.02
N LYS A 84 22.37 7.29 -2.11
CA LYS A 84 23.71 6.99 -2.63
C LYS A 84 24.35 5.79 -1.92
N TYR A 85 24.27 5.74 -0.59
CA TYR A 85 24.89 4.67 0.18
C TYR A 85 24.05 3.38 0.19
N TYR A 86 22.72 3.47 0.22
CA TYR A 86 21.87 2.29 0.07
C TYR A 86 22.08 1.60 -1.27
N ALA A 87 22.22 2.35 -2.36
CA ALA A 87 22.49 1.81 -3.68
C ALA A 87 23.77 0.96 -3.74
N LEU A 88 24.76 1.22 -2.89
CA LEU A 88 25.99 0.45 -2.79
C LEU A 88 25.84 -0.86 -2.02
N CYS A 89 24.91 -0.93 -1.06
CA CYS A 89 24.88 -2.03 -0.10
C CYS A 89 23.58 -2.87 -0.11
N ILE A 90 22.48 -2.39 -0.67
CA ILE A 90 21.24 -3.16 -0.72
C ILE A 90 21.30 -4.20 -1.83
N ASN A 91 21.01 -5.46 -1.49
CA ASN A 91 20.94 -6.58 -2.40
C ASN A 91 19.96 -7.66 -1.88
N GLU A 92 19.90 -8.80 -2.55
CA GLU A 92 18.98 -9.91 -2.23
C GLU A 92 19.14 -10.49 -0.81
N SER A 93 20.33 -10.36 -0.19
CA SER A 93 20.59 -10.82 1.19
C SER A 93 20.35 -9.76 2.26
N SER A 94 19.83 -8.59 1.90
CA SER A 94 19.55 -7.51 2.84
C SER A 94 18.34 -7.87 3.74
N LYS A 95 18.38 -7.35 4.98
CA LYS A 95 17.22 -7.50 5.88
C LYS A 95 15.99 -6.79 5.29
N PRO A 96 14.79 -7.32 5.49
CA PRO A 96 13.56 -6.69 4.97
C PRO A 96 13.44 -5.22 5.33
N GLN A 97 13.75 -4.84 6.57
CA GLN A 97 13.66 -3.45 7.02
C GLN A 97 14.63 -2.52 6.28
N ASP A 98 15.84 -2.97 5.94
CA ASP A 98 16.81 -2.16 5.19
C ASP A 98 16.35 -1.95 3.74
N VAL A 99 15.72 -2.97 3.15
CA VAL A 99 15.10 -2.88 1.82
C VAL A 99 13.92 -1.89 1.84
N TYR A 100 13.09 -1.94 2.86
CA TYR A 100 11.99 -0.98 3.07
C TYR A 100 12.52 0.45 3.21
N ASN A 101 13.53 0.66 4.06
CA ASN A 101 14.14 1.98 4.26
C ASN A 101 14.70 2.56 2.96
N TYR A 102 15.33 1.72 2.13
CA TYR A 102 15.81 2.16 0.81
C TYR A 102 14.66 2.52 -0.13
N ALA A 103 13.59 1.71 -0.16
CA ALA A 103 12.40 2.02 -0.95
C ALA A 103 11.76 3.36 -0.55
N GLN A 104 11.65 3.63 0.76
CA GLN A 104 11.15 4.90 1.29
C GLN A 104 12.04 6.09 0.88
N VAL A 105 13.36 5.92 0.94
CA VAL A 105 14.29 6.95 0.50
C VAL A 105 14.17 7.25 -0.99
N LEU A 106 14.03 6.23 -1.84
CA LEU A 106 13.78 6.41 -3.26
C LEU A 106 12.46 7.16 -3.51
N LEU A 107 11.40 6.77 -2.81
CA LEU A 107 10.10 7.43 -2.91
C LEU A 107 10.20 8.90 -2.51
N SER A 108 10.83 9.20 -1.38
CA SER A 108 11.06 10.56 -0.89
C SER A 108 11.89 11.42 -1.85
N ASN A 109 12.74 10.81 -2.68
CA ASN A 109 13.49 11.48 -3.74
C ASN A 109 12.74 11.56 -5.08
N GLY A 110 11.43 11.29 -5.09
CA GLY A 110 10.58 11.34 -6.28
C GLY A 110 10.74 10.14 -7.23
N LYS A 111 11.49 9.11 -6.85
CA LYS A 111 11.81 7.93 -7.67
C LYS A 111 10.83 6.78 -7.42
N CYS A 112 9.53 7.07 -7.55
CA CYS A 112 8.48 6.11 -7.25
C CYS A 112 8.67 4.79 -8.02
N HIS A 113 8.87 4.84 -9.33
CA HIS A 113 9.02 3.62 -10.15
C HIS A 113 10.23 2.77 -9.71
N GLU A 114 11.31 3.41 -9.26
CA GLU A 114 12.49 2.72 -8.75
C GLU A 114 12.24 2.12 -7.36
N SER A 115 11.35 2.70 -6.55
CA SER A 115 11.03 2.22 -5.20
C SER A 115 10.16 0.96 -5.19
N ILE A 116 9.22 0.80 -6.14
CA ILE A 116 8.25 -0.29 -6.18
C ILE A 116 8.88 -1.70 -6.15
N PRO A 117 9.95 -2.03 -6.88
CA PRO A 117 10.60 -3.34 -6.78
C PRO A 117 11.07 -3.67 -5.36
N TYR A 118 11.56 -2.69 -4.61
CA TYR A 118 12.03 -2.85 -3.23
C TYR A 118 10.85 -3.00 -2.26
N PHE A 119 9.79 -2.22 -2.41
CA PHE A 119 8.55 -2.42 -1.66
C PHE A 119 7.97 -3.82 -1.88
N ASN A 120 7.92 -4.29 -3.12
CA ASN A 120 7.48 -5.65 -3.44
C ASN A 120 8.38 -6.73 -2.81
N THR A 121 9.69 -6.50 -2.73
CA THR A 121 10.63 -7.41 -2.06
C THR A 121 10.39 -7.42 -0.56
N TYR A 122 10.19 -6.26 0.05
CA TYR A 122 9.82 -6.15 1.46
C TYR A 122 8.50 -6.88 1.76
N MET A 123 7.43 -6.64 1.02
CA MET A 123 6.13 -7.28 1.21
C MET A 123 6.22 -8.80 1.16
N ARG A 124 6.99 -9.35 0.20
CA ARG A 124 7.20 -10.82 0.09
C ARG A 124 7.91 -11.42 1.30
N SER A 125 8.82 -10.68 1.92
CA SER A 125 9.63 -11.16 3.05
C SER A 125 9.03 -10.87 4.42
N ALA A 126 8.20 -9.85 4.56
CA ALA A 126 7.62 -9.40 5.83
C ALA A 126 6.21 -10.00 6.12
N GLY A 127 5.58 -10.65 5.12
CA GLY A 127 4.29 -11.33 5.23
C GLY A 127 3.07 -10.42 5.09
N GLU A 128 1.85 -11.02 5.11
CA GLU A 128 0.57 -10.38 4.80
C GLU A 128 0.25 -9.13 5.64
N LYS A 129 0.70 -9.07 6.89
CA LYS A 129 0.43 -7.92 7.78
C LYS A 129 1.11 -6.62 7.32
N SER A 130 2.18 -6.72 6.56
CA SER A 130 2.93 -5.57 6.04
C SER A 130 2.39 -5.04 4.70
N MET A 131 1.49 -5.78 4.06
CA MET A 131 0.96 -5.42 2.74
C MET A 131 0.05 -4.19 2.76
N ASN A 132 -0.63 -3.94 3.87
CA ASN A 132 -1.63 -2.87 3.94
C ASN A 132 -1.03 -1.47 4.11
N ASN A 133 0.23 -1.38 4.53
CA ASN A 133 0.86 -0.11 4.90
C ASN A 133 1.86 0.39 3.86
N VAL A 134 2.02 -0.31 2.73
CA VAL A 134 3.00 0.01 1.68
C VAL A 134 2.29 0.25 0.36
N ILE A 135 2.78 1.20 -0.43
CA ILE A 135 2.29 1.39 -1.80
C ILE A 135 2.75 0.24 -2.69
N SER A 136 1.87 -0.27 -3.53
CA SER A 136 2.14 -1.36 -4.47
C SER A 136 2.41 -0.87 -5.90
N SER A 137 2.01 0.35 -6.21
CA SER A 137 2.23 1.01 -7.50
C SER A 137 2.24 2.53 -7.37
N CYS A 138 2.85 3.22 -8.33
CA CYS A 138 2.84 4.68 -8.35
C CYS A 138 1.45 5.27 -8.60
N ASP A 139 0.56 4.53 -9.24
CA ASP A 139 -0.84 4.94 -9.44
C ASP A 139 -1.60 5.05 -8.09
N GLU A 140 -1.15 4.35 -7.06
CA GLU A 140 -1.73 4.51 -5.72
C GLU A 140 -1.49 5.90 -5.15
N LEU A 141 -0.36 6.55 -5.45
CA LEU A 141 -0.09 7.91 -5.02
C LEU A 141 -1.10 8.92 -5.58
N GLU A 142 -1.59 8.66 -6.80
CA GLU A 142 -2.62 9.49 -7.43
C GLU A 142 -4.01 9.32 -6.80
N ARG A 143 -4.22 8.21 -6.07
CA ARG A 143 -5.50 7.89 -5.42
C ARG A 143 -5.62 8.47 -4.01
N PHE A 144 -4.53 8.98 -3.42
CA PHE A 144 -4.64 9.66 -2.14
C PHE A 144 -5.55 10.87 -2.26
N PRO A 145 -6.30 11.22 -1.20
CA PRO A 145 -7.22 12.36 -1.20
C PRO A 145 -6.52 13.64 -1.66
N VAL A 146 -7.22 14.45 -2.42
CA VAL A 146 -6.78 15.81 -2.80
C VAL A 146 -7.80 16.81 -2.30
N ASN A 147 -7.41 17.66 -1.35
CA ASN A 147 -8.25 18.73 -0.87
C ASN A 147 -8.01 20.02 -1.69
N ASN A 148 -8.81 20.23 -2.71
CA ASN A 148 -8.72 21.39 -3.60
C ASN A 148 -9.17 22.70 -2.94
N TYR A 149 -9.75 22.65 -1.74
CA TYR A 149 -10.25 23.82 -1.00
C TYR A 149 -9.25 24.37 0.00
N VAL A 150 -8.05 23.83 0.04
CA VAL A 150 -6.97 24.28 0.92
C VAL A 150 -5.88 24.94 0.09
N ASP A 151 -5.45 26.11 0.55
CA ASP A 151 -4.22 26.76 0.11
C ASP A 151 -3.15 26.59 1.19
N ILE A 152 -1.92 26.33 0.76
CA ILE A 152 -0.76 26.21 1.63
C ILE A 152 0.28 27.23 1.22
N THR A 153 0.78 27.98 2.18
CA THR A 153 1.87 28.94 1.97
C THR A 153 2.90 28.78 3.09
N ILE A 154 4.13 29.17 2.83
CA ILE A 154 5.14 29.21 3.89
C ILE A 154 4.71 30.25 4.95
N ALA A 155 4.88 29.93 6.24
CA ALA A 155 4.57 30.88 7.31
C ALA A 155 5.62 31.98 7.33
N GLU A 156 5.25 33.17 6.84
CA GLU A 156 6.17 34.29 6.59
C GLU A 156 6.67 34.89 7.91
N GLY A 157 7.96 34.96 8.08
CA GLY A 157 8.61 35.49 9.28
C GLY A 157 8.95 34.43 10.34
N LEU A 158 8.39 33.22 10.29
CA LEU A 158 8.71 32.17 11.26
C LEU A 158 9.98 31.43 10.93
N ASN A 159 10.10 30.97 9.70
CA ASN A 159 11.11 30.01 9.30
C ASN A 159 12.52 30.58 9.22
N SER A 160 13.49 29.70 9.39
CA SER A 160 14.91 29.99 9.30
C SER A 160 15.61 28.96 8.40
N LYS A 161 16.91 29.05 8.23
CA LYS A 161 17.70 28.03 7.51
C LYS A 161 17.91 26.74 8.31
N TRP A 162 17.33 26.62 9.48
CA TRP A 162 17.42 25.48 10.38
C TRP A 162 16.08 24.78 10.46
N LEU A 163 15.95 23.77 11.32
CA LEU A 163 14.68 23.11 11.64
C LEU A 163 13.74 24.09 12.35
N ASP A 164 12.51 24.25 11.85
CA ASP A 164 11.44 25.00 12.46
C ASP A 164 10.14 24.16 12.40
N PHE A 165 9.67 23.65 13.54
CA PHE A 165 8.56 22.69 13.59
C PHE A 165 7.77 22.72 14.90
N ALA A 166 6.79 21.85 15.07
CA ALA A 166 5.93 21.73 16.24
C ALA A 166 5.27 23.06 16.64
N PRO A 167 4.54 23.73 15.71
CA PRO A 167 3.79 24.93 16.04
C PRO A 167 2.68 24.62 17.03
N VAL A 168 2.36 25.57 17.91
CA VAL A 168 1.20 25.53 18.81
C VAL A 168 0.65 26.94 19.00
N PHE A 169 -0.67 27.08 18.97
CA PHE A 169 -1.31 28.38 19.23
C PHE A 169 -1.10 28.84 20.68
N TYR A 170 -0.61 30.03 20.85
CA TYR A 170 -0.43 30.65 22.18
C TYR A 170 -0.67 32.14 22.12
N LYS A 171 -1.60 32.65 22.95
CA LYS A 171 -2.01 34.05 22.92
C LYS A 171 -2.35 34.52 21.50
N ASN A 172 -1.72 35.62 21.06
CA ASN A 172 -1.93 36.17 19.71
C ASN A 172 -0.93 35.69 18.68
N GLY A 173 -0.25 34.57 18.91
CA GLY A 173 0.79 34.08 18.01
C GLY A 173 0.99 32.60 18.08
N LEU A 174 2.19 32.17 17.69
CA LEU A 174 2.63 30.77 17.73
C LEU A 174 3.86 30.62 18.63
N ILE A 175 3.86 29.52 19.36
CA ILE A 175 5.07 28.91 19.90
C ILE A 175 5.48 27.79 18.97
N PHE A 176 6.76 27.59 18.78
CA PHE A 176 7.30 26.53 17.94
C PHE A 176 8.73 26.17 18.36
N THR A 177 9.20 25.02 17.92
CA THR A 177 10.56 24.54 18.17
C THR A 177 11.45 24.97 17.03
N SER A 178 12.65 25.48 17.34
CA SER A 178 13.62 25.93 16.33
C SER A 178 15.04 25.55 16.67
N GLY A 179 15.76 25.10 15.63
CA GLY A 179 17.20 24.84 15.67
C GLY A 179 18.07 26.09 15.45
N ARG A 180 17.47 27.29 15.36
CA ARG A 180 18.22 28.54 15.17
C ARG A 180 19.16 28.82 16.34
N PRO A 181 20.42 29.23 16.10
CA PRO A 181 21.35 29.55 17.16
C PRO A 181 20.85 30.68 18.06
N ASN A 182 20.95 30.51 19.35
CA ASN A 182 20.78 31.59 20.32
C ASN A 182 22.05 31.79 21.14
N ASN A 183 22.14 32.91 21.87
CA ASN A 183 23.35 33.25 22.65
C ASN A 183 23.67 32.28 23.80
N LEU A 184 22.74 31.36 24.12
CA LEU A 184 22.92 30.37 25.19
C LEU A 184 23.51 29.04 24.65
N ASN A 185 23.22 28.67 23.41
CA ASN A 185 23.51 27.35 22.85
C ASN A 185 24.55 27.30 21.71
N THR A 186 25.15 28.43 21.34
CA THR A 186 26.05 28.53 20.16
C THR A 186 27.31 27.68 20.22
N LYS A 187 27.75 27.21 21.39
CA LYS A 187 28.99 26.46 21.55
C LYS A 187 28.85 24.94 21.45
N ASN A 188 27.67 24.41 21.72
CA ASN A 188 27.44 22.99 21.76
C ASN A 188 26.63 22.60 20.51
N LYS A 189 27.02 21.50 19.88
CA LYS A 189 26.31 20.89 18.76
C LYS A 189 25.80 19.53 19.18
N ASP A 190 24.62 19.22 18.74
CA ASP A 190 24.04 17.89 18.83
C ASP A 190 24.90 16.89 18.01
N TYR A 191 25.15 15.71 18.54
CA TYR A 191 25.94 14.69 17.86
C TYR A 191 25.10 13.92 16.80
N TRP A 192 23.78 13.90 16.96
CA TRP A 192 22.87 13.30 15.99
C TRP A 192 22.93 14.06 14.66
N SER A 193 22.65 15.35 14.69
CA SER A 193 22.51 16.19 13.50
C SER A 193 23.74 17.04 13.15
N GLY A 194 24.66 17.22 14.10
CA GLY A 194 25.80 18.14 13.98
C GLY A 194 25.43 19.63 14.11
N LYS A 195 24.20 19.94 14.48
CA LYS A 195 23.61 21.28 14.49
C LYS A 195 23.48 21.83 15.92
N PRO A 196 23.08 23.12 16.06
CA PRO A 196 22.76 23.66 17.36
C PRO A 196 21.59 22.90 18.01
N PHE A 197 21.55 22.83 19.33
CA PHE A 197 20.42 22.32 20.06
C PHE A 197 19.18 23.20 19.85
N MET A 198 18.01 22.59 19.82
CA MET A 198 16.74 23.24 19.60
C MET A 198 16.22 23.90 20.88
N ASP A 199 15.48 24.99 20.71
CA ASP A 199 14.81 25.73 21.77
C ASP A 199 13.38 26.11 21.36
N VAL A 200 12.58 26.53 22.33
CA VAL A 200 11.21 26.99 22.14
C VAL A 200 11.18 28.50 21.89
N TYR A 201 10.59 28.88 20.75
CA TYR A 201 10.45 30.28 20.32
C TYR A 201 8.99 30.70 20.30
N TYR A 202 8.76 32.00 20.40
CA TYR A 202 7.46 32.65 20.24
C TYR A 202 7.53 33.72 19.16
N ALA A 203 6.50 33.79 18.33
CA ALA A 203 6.29 34.90 17.39
C ALA A 203 4.86 35.38 17.43
N GLU A 204 4.68 36.70 17.45
CA GLU A 204 3.36 37.32 17.40
C GLU A 204 2.81 37.31 15.98
N ALA A 205 1.53 36.93 15.84
CA ALA A 205 0.90 36.83 14.52
C ALA A 205 0.46 38.20 14.02
N GLN A 206 0.73 38.51 12.78
CA GLN A 206 0.25 39.69 12.03
C GLN A 206 -0.95 39.37 11.14
N GLY A 207 -1.45 38.12 11.20
CA GLY A 207 -2.54 37.61 10.38
C GLY A 207 -2.10 37.00 9.06
N ASN A 208 -2.95 36.17 8.48
CA ASN A 208 -2.74 35.51 7.18
C ASN A 208 -1.39 34.77 7.06
N GLY A 209 -0.98 34.07 8.12
CA GLY A 209 0.28 33.30 8.12
C GLY A 209 1.57 34.13 8.21
N LYS A 210 1.45 35.45 8.58
CA LYS A 210 2.58 36.36 8.76
C LYS A 210 2.87 36.60 10.24
N PHE A 211 4.13 36.72 10.57
CA PHE A 211 4.59 36.86 11.95
C PHE A 211 5.66 37.93 12.12
N GLU A 212 5.76 38.44 13.33
CA GLU A 212 6.90 39.22 13.75
C GLU A 212 8.15 38.31 13.92
N THR A 213 9.34 38.94 14.03
CA THR A 213 10.58 38.19 14.24
C THR A 213 10.52 37.35 15.52
N PRO A 214 10.71 36.04 15.43
CA PRO A 214 10.63 35.15 16.57
C PRO A 214 11.67 35.45 17.65
N GLY A 215 11.23 35.42 18.89
CA GLY A 215 12.10 35.51 20.07
C GLY A 215 12.08 34.22 20.88
N LEU A 216 13.17 33.96 21.63
CA LEU A 216 13.22 32.85 22.58
C LEU A 216 12.09 33.01 23.62
N LEU A 217 11.25 31.99 23.81
CA LEU A 217 10.12 32.02 24.72
C LEU A 217 10.56 32.36 26.16
N SER A 218 11.63 31.71 26.62
CA SER A 218 12.15 31.89 27.96
C SER A 218 13.61 31.50 28.07
N LYS A 219 14.44 32.38 28.62
CA LYS A 219 15.83 32.05 28.95
C LYS A 219 15.94 31.05 30.11
N THR A 220 14.94 31.02 30.97
CA THR A 220 14.91 30.16 32.17
C THR A 220 14.60 28.69 31.80
N LEU A 221 13.83 28.51 30.74
CA LEU A 221 13.47 27.16 30.25
C LEU A 221 14.53 26.56 29.33
N SER A 222 15.22 27.42 28.56
CA SER A 222 16.27 26.99 27.63
C SER A 222 17.39 26.27 28.38
N THR A 223 17.68 25.06 27.95
CA THR A 223 18.74 24.23 28.49
C THR A 223 19.95 24.20 27.53
N LYS A 224 21.01 23.47 27.88
CA LYS A 224 22.12 23.20 26.98
C LYS A 224 21.88 22.00 26.06
N TYR A 225 20.67 21.49 26.00
CA TYR A 225 20.20 20.36 25.20
C TYR A 225 18.95 20.77 24.43
N HIS A 226 18.26 19.81 23.80
CA HIS A 226 17.01 20.06 23.10
C HIS A 226 15.88 20.38 24.08
N ASP A 227 15.16 21.45 23.77
CA ASP A 227 13.90 21.85 24.41
C ASP A 227 12.90 22.13 23.27
N GLY A 228 11.73 21.50 23.26
CA GLY A 228 10.77 21.68 22.16
C GLY A 228 9.50 20.88 22.27
N ALA A 229 8.68 20.97 21.25
CA ALA A 229 7.35 20.41 21.16
C ALA A 229 6.53 20.60 22.44
N ALA A 230 5.80 21.71 22.50
CA ALA A 230 5.08 22.14 23.68
C ALA A 230 3.55 22.10 23.48
N THR A 231 2.81 22.05 24.59
CA THR A 231 1.36 22.23 24.63
C THR A 231 0.99 23.00 25.91
N PHE A 232 -0.19 23.63 25.95
CA PHE A 232 -0.59 24.51 27.03
C PHE A 232 -1.93 24.09 27.60
N THR A 233 -2.10 24.37 28.91
CA THR A 233 -3.44 24.35 29.53
C THR A 233 -4.34 25.43 28.91
N PRO A 234 -5.68 25.29 28.98
CA PRO A 234 -6.62 26.24 28.36
C PRO A 234 -6.45 27.67 28.80
N ASP A 235 -5.99 27.90 30.03
CA ASP A 235 -5.69 29.23 30.57
C ASP A 235 -4.34 29.80 30.16
N GLY A 236 -3.51 28.99 29.45
CA GLY A 236 -2.17 29.35 28.98
C GLY A 236 -1.14 29.56 30.08
N ASN A 237 -1.41 29.13 31.34
CA ASN A 237 -0.53 29.37 32.48
C ASN A 237 0.34 28.14 32.85
N GLU A 238 0.05 26.96 32.33
CA GLU A 238 0.87 25.78 32.49
C GLU A 238 1.22 25.21 31.10
N MET A 239 2.46 24.84 30.90
CA MET A 239 3.00 24.27 29.66
C MET A 239 3.55 22.88 29.94
N TYR A 240 3.30 21.92 29.04
CA TYR A 240 3.96 20.63 28.95
C TYR A 240 4.88 20.67 27.72
N TYR A 241 6.12 20.24 27.85
CA TYR A 241 7.07 20.30 26.75
C TYR A 241 8.11 19.17 26.82
N SER A 242 8.64 18.80 25.69
CA SER A 242 9.71 17.83 25.56
C SER A 242 11.07 18.49 25.89
N SER A 243 11.89 17.78 26.63
CA SER A 243 13.29 18.19 26.86
C SER A 243 14.14 16.94 27.11
N ASN A 244 15.43 17.00 26.78
CA ASN A 244 16.33 15.91 27.16
C ASN A 244 16.41 15.74 28.68
N ASN A 245 16.60 14.48 29.10
CA ASN A 245 16.71 14.11 30.50
C ASN A 245 17.77 14.98 31.23
N ARG A 246 17.32 15.75 32.22
CA ARG A 246 18.15 16.70 32.98
C ARG A 246 19.00 16.02 34.05
N SER A 247 18.54 14.90 34.59
CA SER A 247 19.10 14.25 35.77
C SER A 247 19.93 13.00 35.49
N GLY A 248 19.78 12.38 34.30
CA GLY A 248 20.36 11.08 34.03
C GLY A 248 20.75 10.86 32.59
N LYS A 249 21.16 9.63 32.32
CA LYS A 249 21.34 9.04 30.98
C LYS A 249 20.77 7.63 31.03
N SER A 250 20.27 7.15 29.93
CA SER A 250 19.86 5.75 29.77
C SER A 250 21.06 4.80 29.94
N LYS A 251 20.79 3.51 30.05
CA LYS A 251 21.81 2.45 30.03
C LYS A 251 22.70 2.49 28.78
N LYS A 252 22.18 3.02 27.68
CA LYS A 252 22.92 3.25 26.42
C LYS A 252 23.85 4.48 26.47
N GLY A 253 23.77 5.31 27.52
CA GLY A 253 24.55 6.54 27.64
C GLY A 253 23.94 7.74 26.92
N ILE A 254 22.69 7.61 26.43
CA ILE A 254 21.91 8.62 25.72
C ILE A 254 21.09 9.42 26.73
N LYS A 255 20.79 10.67 26.42
CA LYS A 255 19.85 11.50 27.17
C LYS A 255 18.49 11.45 26.48
N ASP A 256 17.68 10.48 26.91
CA ASP A 256 16.32 10.28 26.39
C ASP A 256 15.48 11.54 26.58
N LEU A 257 14.44 11.70 25.74
CA LEU A 257 13.47 12.80 25.84
C LEU A 257 12.48 12.54 26.99
N LYS A 258 12.13 13.60 27.70
CA LYS A 258 11.16 13.56 28.80
C LYS A 258 10.20 14.72 28.69
N ILE A 259 8.98 14.52 29.17
CA ILE A 259 8.00 15.58 29.29
C ILE A 259 8.20 16.30 30.63
N TYR A 260 8.35 17.60 30.58
CA TYR A 260 8.43 18.50 31.75
C TYR A 260 7.26 19.48 31.74
N THR A 261 6.95 20.04 32.90
CA THR A 261 6.00 21.13 33.03
C THR A 261 6.71 22.43 33.35
N ALA A 262 6.08 23.55 32.97
CA ALA A 262 6.48 24.87 33.38
C ALA A 262 5.23 25.70 33.71
N LYS A 263 5.36 26.62 34.65
CA LYS A 263 4.27 27.52 35.06
C LYS A 263 4.61 28.99 34.82
N LEU A 264 3.66 29.74 34.34
CA LEU A 264 3.77 31.16 34.15
C LEU A 264 3.46 31.86 35.47
N ILE A 265 4.50 32.38 36.16
CA ILE A 265 4.38 33.08 37.44
C ILE A 265 4.88 34.51 37.27
N ASN A 266 4.05 35.47 37.56
CA ASN A 266 4.35 36.91 37.41
C ASN A 266 4.93 37.27 36.04
N GLY A 267 4.39 36.69 34.97
CA GLY A 267 4.81 36.94 33.58
C GLY A 267 6.08 36.22 33.16
N SER A 268 6.68 35.37 34.00
CA SER A 268 7.89 34.63 33.70
C SER A 268 7.64 33.13 33.77
N TRP A 269 8.13 32.39 32.80
CA TRP A 269 8.11 30.93 32.80
C TRP A 269 9.11 30.38 33.80
N THR A 270 8.67 29.51 34.67
CA THR A 270 9.49 28.82 35.66
C THR A 270 9.35 27.31 35.49
N ASN A 271 10.48 26.59 35.57
CA ASN A 271 10.46 25.11 35.60
C ASN A 271 9.64 24.65 36.82
N SER A 272 8.80 23.64 36.56
CA SER A 272 8.01 22.97 37.58
C SER A 272 8.47 21.51 37.70
N ASP A 273 7.60 20.57 37.45
CA ASP A 273 7.81 19.16 37.72
C ASP A 273 8.07 18.36 36.45
N ALA A 274 8.64 17.18 36.60
CA ALA A 274 8.69 16.18 35.55
C ALA A 274 7.33 15.45 35.45
N PHE A 275 6.92 15.07 34.26
CA PHE A 275 5.74 14.23 34.07
C PHE A 275 5.90 12.92 34.86
N PRO A 276 4.91 12.48 35.65
CA PRO A 276 5.08 11.38 36.61
C PRO A 276 5.48 10.03 36.02
N PHE A 277 5.25 9.86 34.71
CA PHE A 277 5.53 8.60 34.01
C PHE A 277 6.77 8.67 33.10
N ASN A 278 7.64 9.64 33.28
CA ASN A 278 8.96 9.65 32.67
C ASN A 278 9.82 8.49 33.19
N SER A 279 10.69 7.96 32.33
CA SER A 279 11.63 6.89 32.68
C SER A 279 13.02 7.18 32.15
N ASP A 280 14.05 6.58 32.71
CA ASP A 280 15.41 6.60 32.14
C ASP A 280 15.65 5.47 31.12
N ASP A 281 14.66 4.63 30.87
CA ASP A 281 14.75 3.48 29.96
C ASP A 281 13.98 3.70 28.63
N TYR A 282 13.21 4.81 28.50
CA TYR A 282 12.43 5.12 27.28
C TYR A 282 12.14 6.61 27.16
N ASP A 283 11.85 7.05 25.95
CA ASP A 283 11.44 8.39 25.60
C ASP A 283 9.97 8.68 25.89
N ASN A 284 9.67 9.89 26.34
CA ASN A 284 8.36 10.51 26.33
C ASN A 284 8.48 11.89 25.70
N CYS A 285 7.80 12.14 24.60
CA CYS A 285 7.90 13.40 23.88
C CYS A 285 6.61 13.79 23.17
N HIS A 286 6.61 14.95 22.54
CA HIS A 286 5.52 15.51 21.74
C HIS A 286 4.17 15.53 22.51
N PRO A 287 4.07 16.18 23.66
CA PRO A 287 2.83 16.26 24.43
C PRO A 287 1.77 17.08 23.70
N ALA A 288 0.52 16.64 23.77
CA ALA A 288 -0.66 17.34 23.26
C ALA A 288 -1.81 17.27 24.27
N LEU A 289 -2.26 18.41 24.77
CA LEU A 289 -3.41 18.51 25.66
C LEU A 289 -4.70 18.67 24.86
N SER A 290 -5.78 18.06 25.34
CA SER A 290 -7.12 18.39 24.89
C SER A 290 -7.51 19.82 25.25
N ALA A 291 -8.52 20.35 24.56
CA ALA A 291 -9.02 21.71 24.77
C ALA A 291 -9.49 22.03 26.21
N ASP A 292 -9.87 20.98 26.97
CA ASP A 292 -10.25 21.11 28.40
C ASP A 292 -9.08 20.84 29.36
N GLY A 293 -7.90 20.44 28.83
CA GLY A 293 -6.70 20.17 29.61
C GLY A 293 -6.72 18.87 30.44
N ASN A 294 -7.71 17.98 30.20
CA ASN A 294 -7.89 16.76 30.99
C ASN A 294 -7.35 15.49 30.29
N ILE A 295 -7.02 15.57 29.01
CA ILE A 295 -6.43 14.49 28.22
C ILE A 295 -5.07 14.93 27.75
N LEU A 296 -4.05 14.13 28.00
CA LEU A 296 -2.70 14.30 27.46
C LEU A 296 -2.37 13.12 26.55
N VAL A 297 -2.21 13.37 25.27
CA VAL A 297 -1.65 12.41 24.31
C VAL A 297 -0.19 12.75 24.08
N PHE A 298 0.66 11.76 23.98
CA PHE A 298 2.10 11.94 23.78
C PHE A 298 2.71 10.72 23.08
N ALA A 299 3.88 10.88 22.47
CA ALA A 299 4.64 9.81 21.85
C ALA A 299 5.64 9.18 22.84
N SER A 300 5.78 7.85 22.79
CA SER A 300 6.72 7.11 23.62
C SER A 300 7.13 5.76 23.01
N ASP A 301 8.38 5.35 23.18
CA ASP A 301 8.88 4.02 22.89
C ASP A 301 8.86 3.09 24.12
N MET A 302 7.99 3.38 25.11
CA MET A 302 7.88 2.56 26.32
C MET A 302 7.52 1.11 25.98
N PRO A 303 8.08 0.12 26.71
CA PRO A 303 7.87 -1.29 26.43
C PRO A 303 6.39 -1.70 26.41
N GLY A 304 6.03 -2.51 25.44
CA GLY A 304 4.64 -2.98 25.24
C GLY A 304 3.87 -2.23 24.16
N GLY A 305 4.52 -1.35 23.41
CA GLY A 305 4.02 -0.70 22.21
C GLY A 305 3.85 -1.63 21.00
N GLN A 306 3.50 -1.06 19.86
CA GLN A 306 3.30 -1.78 18.60
C GLN A 306 4.55 -1.70 17.71
N GLY A 307 5.36 -0.65 17.86
CA GLY A 307 6.50 -0.38 16.99
C GLY A 307 7.60 0.45 17.60
N GLY A 308 7.99 1.50 16.91
CA GLY A 308 8.95 2.49 17.37
C GLY A 308 8.35 3.41 18.42
N MET A 309 8.08 4.65 18.04
CA MET A 309 7.35 5.59 18.90
C MET A 309 5.84 5.40 18.71
N ASP A 310 5.15 5.04 19.76
CA ASP A 310 3.70 4.87 19.81
C ASP A 310 3.01 6.05 20.51
N LEU A 311 1.75 6.32 20.16
CA LEU A 311 0.93 7.27 20.91
C LEU A 311 0.30 6.63 22.13
N TYR A 312 0.41 7.33 23.24
CA TYR A 312 -0.19 7.00 24.53
C TYR A 312 -1.07 8.12 25.01
N VAL A 313 -2.10 7.78 25.82
CA VAL A 313 -3.01 8.73 26.45
C VAL A 313 -2.97 8.61 27.97
N SER A 314 -2.99 9.73 28.66
CA SER A 314 -3.13 9.86 30.10
C SER A 314 -4.27 10.82 30.42
N PHE A 315 -5.04 10.52 31.45
CA PHE A 315 -6.22 11.30 31.86
C PHE A 315 -5.95 12.02 33.18
N ARG A 316 -6.35 13.32 33.26
CA ARG A 316 -6.19 14.13 34.46
C ARG A 316 -7.46 14.12 35.28
N LYS A 317 -7.37 13.71 36.52
CA LYS A 317 -8.47 13.75 37.48
C LYS A 317 -7.99 14.33 38.80
N LYS A 318 -8.60 15.39 39.29
CA LYS A 318 -8.17 16.11 40.50
C LYS A 318 -6.67 16.45 40.48
N ASN A 319 -6.18 16.97 39.37
CA ASN A 319 -4.76 17.31 39.14
C ASN A 319 -3.77 16.12 39.20
N ILE A 320 -4.24 14.89 39.11
CA ILE A 320 -3.40 13.67 39.07
C ILE A 320 -3.58 13.01 37.71
N TRP A 321 -2.48 12.71 37.04
CA TRP A 321 -2.46 11.97 35.78
C TRP A 321 -2.62 10.47 36.03
N SER A 322 -3.45 9.82 35.23
CA SER A 322 -3.54 8.36 35.21
C SER A 322 -2.28 7.73 34.61
N ARG A 323 -2.08 6.44 34.81
CA ARG A 323 -1.09 5.69 34.04
C ARG A 323 -1.38 5.82 32.54
N PRO A 324 -0.34 6.00 31.70
CA PRO A 324 -0.50 6.02 30.26
C PRO A 324 -1.11 4.73 29.71
N VAL A 325 -1.99 4.87 28.73
CA VAL A 325 -2.61 3.76 28.00
C VAL A 325 -2.22 3.89 26.53
N ASN A 326 -1.69 2.82 25.94
CA ASN A 326 -1.38 2.78 24.52
C ASN A 326 -2.66 2.91 23.68
N LEU A 327 -2.67 3.73 22.61
CA LEU A 327 -3.84 3.93 21.76
C LEU A 327 -4.19 2.70 20.90
N GLY A 328 -3.40 1.65 20.99
CA GLY A 328 -3.67 0.35 20.36
C GLY A 328 -3.37 0.31 18.87
N LYS A 329 -3.58 -0.88 18.29
CA LYS A 329 -3.19 -1.22 16.90
C LYS A 329 -3.91 -0.43 15.81
N GLN A 330 -4.98 0.24 16.15
CA GLN A 330 -5.73 1.05 15.20
C GLN A 330 -5.00 2.36 14.89
N ILE A 331 -4.39 2.95 15.91
CA ILE A 331 -3.60 4.18 15.79
C ILE A 331 -2.11 3.84 15.59
N ASN A 332 -1.57 2.99 16.47
CA ASN A 332 -0.15 2.67 16.51
C ASN A 332 0.21 1.52 15.57
N THR A 333 1.36 1.63 14.92
CA THR A 333 1.86 0.72 13.89
C THR A 333 3.24 0.17 14.27
N PRO A 334 3.86 -0.71 13.47
CA PRO A 334 5.27 -1.05 13.63
C PRO A 334 6.25 0.11 13.37
N GLY A 335 5.81 1.21 12.76
CA GLY A 335 6.57 2.44 12.54
C GLY A 335 6.56 3.37 13.73
N ASN A 336 6.52 4.66 13.45
CA ASN A 336 6.46 5.73 14.44
C ASN A 336 5.17 6.52 14.29
N GLU A 337 4.52 6.83 15.41
CA GLU A 337 3.43 7.77 15.52
C GLU A 337 3.87 8.95 16.40
N LEU A 338 3.91 10.14 15.81
CA LEU A 338 4.54 11.34 16.39
C LEU A 338 3.64 12.56 16.30
N PHE A 339 3.99 13.62 17.04
CA PHE A 339 3.36 14.95 16.96
C PHE A 339 1.83 14.93 17.04
N PRO A 340 1.27 14.32 18.09
CA PRO A 340 -0.18 14.36 18.27
C PRO A 340 -0.69 15.80 18.49
N PHE A 341 -1.91 16.06 18.05
CA PHE A 341 -2.67 17.26 18.35
C PHE A 341 -4.16 16.88 18.48
N ILE A 342 -4.86 17.38 19.47
CA ILE A 342 -6.30 17.17 19.66
C ILE A 342 -7.02 18.49 19.48
N ASP A 343 -7.92 18.57 18.50
CA ASP A 343 -8.74 19.75 18.28
C ASP A 343 -9.90 19.86 19.31
N ALA A 344 -10.58 21.00 19.32
CA ALA A 344 -11.70 21.26 20.24
C ALA A 344 -12.92 20.33 20.02
N ARG A 345 -12.97 19.59 18.92
CA ARG A 345 -14.02 18.61 18.59
C ARG A 345 -13.65 17.19 19.00
N GLY A 346 -12.42 16.99 19.51
CA GLY A 346 -11.90 15.69 19.88
C GLY A 346 -11.30 14.90 18.71
N THR A 347 -10.95 15.56 17.61
CA THR A 347 -10.20 14.92 16.53
C THR A 347 -8.73 14.89 16.90
N LEU A 348 -8.14 13.71 16.88
CA LEU A 348 -6.70 13.49 16.99
C LEU A 348 -6.07 13.63 15.61
N TYR A 349 -5.07 14.49 15.49
CA TYR A 349 -4.15 14.54 14.34
C TYR A 349 -2.80 14.06 14.81
N PHE A 350 -2.09 13.35 13.96
CA PHE A 350 -0.75 12.84 14.26
C PHE A 350 0.02 12.54 12.96
N SER A 351 1.32 12.36 13.06
CA SER A 351 2.17 12.00 11.93
C SER A 351 2.65 10.58 12.08
N SER A 352 2.64 9.80 10.99
CA SER A 352 3.08 8.40 11.02
C SER A 352 3.87 8.05 9.76
N ASP A 353 4.93 7.24 9.94
CA ASP A 353 5.68 6.57 8.88
C ASP A 353 5.32 5.07 8.75
N GLY A 354 4.44 4.58 9.64
CA GLY A 354 3.99 3.19 9.65
C GLY A 354 2.59 2.98 9.09
N GLN A 355 1.75 4.01 8.99
CA GLN A 355 0.47 3.99 8.30
C GLN A 355 0.70 4.09 6.78
N LYS A 356 -0.29 3.68 5.97
CA LYS A 356 -0.19 3.81 4.50
C LYS A 356 -0.17 5.28 4.10
N GLY A 357 1.00 5.75 3.69
CA GLY A 357 1.30 7.15 3.41
C GLY A 357 1.82 7.40 2.01
N MET A 358 2.12 8.66 1.73
CA MET A 358 2.63 9.17 0.46
C MET A 358 4.15 9.34 0.49
N GLY A 359 4.74 9.54 1.67
CA GLY A 359 6.13 9.91 1.83
C GLY A 359 6.80 9.27 3.04
N GLY A 360 7.50 10.07 3.80
CA GLY A 360 8.08 9.71 5.08
C GLY A 360 7.03 9.73 6.20
N LEU A 361 7.07 10.73 7.05
CA LEU A 361 5.98 11.01 7.98
C LEU A 361 4.82 11.68 7.23
N ASP A 362 3.65 11.11 7.30
CA ASP A 362 2.42 11.69 6.76
C ASP A 362 1.46 12.05 7.89
N ILE A 363 0.66 13.09 7.70
CA ILE A 363 -0.37 13.55 8.64
C ILE A 363 -1.63 12.73 8.48
N PHE A 364 -2.14 12.21 9.61
CA PHE A 364 -3.38 11.46 9.71
C PHE A 364 -4.34 12.14 10.70
N SER A 365 -5.62 11.85 10.56
CA SER A 365 -6.65 12.27 11.50
C SER A 365 -7.50 11.08 11.94
N ALA A 366 -7.91 11.06 13.22
CA ALA A 366 -8.82 10.08 13.80
C ALA A 366 -9.79 10.74 14.75
N ALA A 367 -11.08 10.44 14.64
CA ALA A 367 -12.09 10.98 15.53
C ALA A 367 -12.12 10.20 16.85
N MET A 368 -12.27 10.92 17.98
CA MET A 368 -12.52 10.27 19.27
C MET A 368 -13.95 9.70 19.28
N GLU A 369 -14.08 8.44 19.60
CA GLU A 369 -15.38 7.78 19.74
C GLU A 369 -15.98 8.01 21.14
N LYS A 370 -17.11 7.35 21.44
CA LYS A 370 -17.84 7.52 22.71
C LYS A 370 -17.03 7.22 23.99
N SER A 371 -15.89 6.57 23.86
CA SER A 371 -14.92 6.31 24.92
C SER A 371 -13.64 7.09 24.62
N GLU A 372 -13.15 7.86 25.58
CA GLU A 372 -11.92 8.66 25.48
C GLU A 372 -10.64 7.83 25.18
N THR A 373 -10.76 6.52 25.09
CA THR A 373 -9.67 5.59 24.76
C THR A 373 -9.84 4.91 23.39
N ILE A 374 -10.95 5.15 22.69
CA ILE A 374 -11.25 4.56 21.40
C ILE A 374 -11.29 5.64 20.32
N TRP A 375 -10.52 5.41 19.27
CA TRP A 375 -10.39 6.31 18.13
C TRP A 375 -10.85 5.60 16.86
N SER A 376 -11.42 6.34 15.92
CA SER A 376 -11.74 5.82 14.59
C SER A 376 -10.47 5.38 13.84
N THR A 377 -10.63 4.60 12.78
CA THR A 377 -9.53 4.31 11.87
C THR A 377 -8.93 5.60 11.34
N PRO A 378 -7.58 5.75 11.39
CA PRO A 378 -6.91 6.94 10.89
C PRO A 378 -7.17 7.15 9.39
N VAL A 379 -7.37 8.41 9.02
CA VAL A 379 -7.53 8.83 7.63
C VAL A 379 -6.32 9.68 7.25
N ASN A 380 -5.62 9.29 6.17
CA ASN A 380 -4.55 10.09 5.59
C ASN A 380 -5.11 11.41 5.08
N MET A 381 -4.54 12.54 5.48
CA MET A 381 -5.02 13.87 5.12
C MET A 381 -4.85 14.19 3.63
N GLY A 382 -4.00 13.43 2.94
CA GLY A 382 -3.76 13.57 1.51
C GLY A 382 -3.16 14.92 1.10
N ARG A 383 -3.20 15.22 -0.20
CA ARG A 383 -2.71 16.50 -0.72
C ARG A 383 -3.71 17.61 -0.44
N PRO A 384 -3.25 18.84 -0.15
CA PRO A 384 -1.87 19.31 -0.18
C PRO A 384 -1.12 19.16 1.14
N PHE A 385 -1.73 18.60 2.20
CA PHE A 385 -1.08 18.45 3.51
C PHE A 385 0.10 17.48 3.43
N ASN A 386 -0.10 16.30 2.85
CA ASN A 386 0.94 15.29 2.70
C ASN A 386 1.63 15.37 1.34
N SER A 387 2.94 15.10 1.33
CA SER A 387 3.84 15.15 0.19
C SER A 387 4.66 13.84 0.10
N LEU A 388 5.70 13.80 -0.73
CA LEU A 388 6.66 12.69 -0.76
C LEU A 388 7.74 12.80 0.34
N LYS A 389 7.70 13.85 1.12
CA LYS A 389 8.65 14.16 2.21
C LYS A 389 8.00 13.91 3.57
N ASP A 390 8.62 14.41 4.63
CA ASP A 390 8.03 14.38 5.95
C ASP A 390 7.05 15.54 6.11
N ASP A 391 5.85 15.24 6.57
CA ASP A 391 4.79 16.19 6.86
C ASP A 391 4.32 15.91 8.31
N LEU A 392 4.45 16.91 9.20
CA LEU A 392 4.35 16.66 10.63
C LEU A 392 3.76 17.84 11.42
N SER A 393 3.43 17.58 12.67
CA SER A 393 3.01 18.57 13.66
C SER A 393 1.84 19.47 13.22
N PHE A 394 0.81 18.87 12.63
CA PHE A 394 -0.39 19.57 12.18
C PHE A 394 -1.20 20.14 13.35
N ILE A 395 -1.62 21.39 13.23
CA ILE A 395 -2.56 22.03 14.13
C ILE A 395 -3.64 22.77 13.35
N VAL A 396 -4.82 22.87 13.96
CA VAL A 396 -5.97 23.60 13.41
C VAL A 396 -6.47 24.63 14.43
N SER A 397 -6.84 25.81 13.95
CA SER A 397 -7.43 26.86 14.79
C SER A 397 -8.83 26.45 15.31
N THR A 398 -9.32 27.14 16.29
CA THR A 398 -10.68 26.93 16.84
C THR A 398 -11.78 27.19 15.80
N SER A 399 -11.50 27.97 14.75
CA SER A 399 -12.41 28.20 13.64
C SER A 399 -12.54 26.93 12.76
N GLY A 400 -11.52 26.08 12.71
CA GLY A 400 -11.41 24.95 11.78
C GLY A 400 -11.10 25.36 10.33
N LEU A 401 -10.79 26.63 10.09
CA LEU A 401 -10.63 27.18 8.74
C LEU A 401 -9.18 27.39 8.33
N ASP A 402 -8.28 27.40 9.28
CA ASP A 402 -6.86 27.65 9.10
C ASP A 402 -6.03 26.94 10.17
N GLY A 403 -4.74 26.88 9.95
CA GLY A 403 -3.81 26.29 10.89
C GLY A 403 -2.40 26.21 10.33
N TYR A 404 -1.61 25.37 10.95
CA TYR A 404 -0.20 25.23 10.61
C TYR A 404 0.22 23.75 10.62
N PHE A 405 1.27 23.45 9.92
CA PHE A 405 1.99 22.17 10.00
C PHE A 405 3.44 22.40 9.59
N ALA A 406 4.32 21.44 9.84
CA ALA A 406 5.70 21.51 9.39
C ALA A 406 5.97 20.47 8.30
N SER A 407 6.90 20.78 7.41
CA SER A 407 7.29 19.88 6.32
C SER A 407 8.70 20.22 5.81
N ASN A 408 9.44 19.18 5.37
CA ASN A 408 10.69 19.32 4.64
C ASN A 408 10.53 19.22 3.11
N ARG A 409 9.33 19.57 2.61
CA ARG A 409 9.03 19.62 1.17
C ARG A 409 9.88 20.66 0.45
N GLU A 410 10.04 20.47 -0.85
CA GLU A 410 10.77 21.43 -1.69
C GLU A 410 10.14 22.82 -1.67
N GLY A 411 11.00 23.85 -1.71
CA GLY A 411 10.58 25.25 -1.70
C GLY A 411 10.55 25.90 -0.32
N GLY A 412 10.95 25.20 0.74
CA GLY A 412 11.17 25.74 2.08
C GLY A 412 12.42 26.62 2.19
N MET A 413 12.65 27.15 3.38
CA MET A 413 13.81 27.98 3.72
C MET A 413 14.93 27.19 4.41
N GLY A 414 14.54 26.15 5.16
CA GLY A 414 15.40 25.31 6.00
C GLY A 414 15.28 23.85 5.69
N GLU A 415 15.26 23.06 6.76
CA GLU A 415 15.06 21.60 6.68
C GLU A 415 13.61 21.23 6.88
N ASP A 416 13.08 21.45 8.09
CA ASP A 416 11.64 21.49 8.33
C ASP A 416 11.21 22.94 8.43
N ASP A 417 10.18 23.30 7.69
CA ASP A 417 9.61 24.63 7.69
C ASP A 417 8.14 24.58 8.08
N ILE A 418 7.68 25.61 8.80
CA ILE A 418 6.29 25.75 9.17
C ILE A 418 5.53 26.37 8.00
N TYR A 419 4.45 25.70 7.61
CA TYR A 419 3.52 26.14 6.59
C TYR A 419 2.20 26.59 7.23
N TYR A 420 1.64 27.68 6.71
CA TYR A 420 0.29 28.14 6.98
C TYR A 420 -0.65 27.53 5.97
N TRP A 421 -1.72 26.93 6.43
CA TRP A 421 -2.81 26.49 5.58
C TRP A 421 -4.09 27.24 5.90
N THR A 422 -4.88 27.52 4.88
CA THR A 422 -6.19 28.14 5.02
C THR A 422 -7.15 27.56 3.99
N ASN A 423 -8.42 27.49 4.38
CA ASN A 423 -9.44 27.16 3.39
C ASN A 423 -9.65 28.34 2.44
N LYS A 424 -9.82 28.04 1.16
CA LYS A 424 -10.13 29.05 0.14
C LYS A 424 -11.38 29.83 0.50
N PRO A 425 -11.51 31.10 0.04
CA PRO A 425 -12.68 31.94 0.34
C PRO A 425 -14.03 31.29 0.01
N ASP A 426 -14.06 30.42 -1.00
CA ASP A 426 -15.24 29.66 -1.41
C ASP A 426 -15.49 28.44 -0.52
N TYR A 427 -14.55 28.08 0.35
CA TYR A 427 -14.71 27.01 1.32
C TYR A 427 -15.62 27.48 2.46
N ARG A 428 -16.81 26.94 2.52
CA ARG A 428 -17.75 27.16 3.60
C ARG A 428 -17.94 25.87 4.37
N PRO A 429 -17.21 25.63 5.46
CA PRO A 429 -17.20 24.36 6.20
C PRO A 429 -18.58 23.93 6.71
N ASN A 430 -19.51 24.88 6.81
CA ASN A 430 -20.87 24.65 7.28
C ASN A 430 -21.93 24.73 6.18
N GLN A 431 -21.55 24.90 4.91
CA GLN A 431 -22.49 25.08 3.81
C GLN A 431 -22.09 24.18 2.62
N GLY A 432 -22.31 22.88 2.74
CA GLY A 432 -22.34 22.06 1.55
C GLY A 432 -21.39 20.87 1.48
N LEU A 433 -20.74 20.47 2.56
CA LEU A 433 -20.06 19.17 2.57
C LEU A 433 -21.06 18.07 2.89
N LEU A 434 -21.15 17.12 1.98
CA LEU A 434 -21.95 15.90 2.15
C LEU A 434 -21.03 14.80 2.67
N ALA A 435 -21.03 14.59 3.98
CA ALA A 435 -20.43 13.41 4.57
C ALA A 435 -21.49 12.32 4.65
N ILE A 436 -21.22 11.16 4.10
CA ILE A 436 -22.17 10.03 4.07
C ILE A 436 -21.63 8.91 4.93
N LYS A 437 -22.46 8.42 5.84
CA LYS A 437 -22.22 7.22 6.62
C LYS A 437 -23.33 6.20 6.34
N VAL A 438 -22.97 4.99 5.98
CA VAL A 438 -23.91 3.91 5.68
C VAL A 438 -23.88 2.91 6.83
N LEU A 439 -25.04 2.65 7.41
CA LEU A 439 -25.23 1.73 8.53
C LEU A 439 -26.27 0.68 8.19
N ASP A 440 -26.13 -0.47 8.77
CA ASP A 440 -27.14 -1.54 8.75
C ASP A 440 -28.31 -1.19 9.70
N THR A 441 -29.57 -1.31 9.23
CA THR A 441 -30.74 -0.93 10.02
C THR A 441 -30.98 -1.80 11.25
N GLU A 442 -30.57 -3.07 11.23
CA GLU A 442 -30.84 -4.03 12.30
C GLU A 442 -29.74 -4.04 13.36
N THR A 443 -28.48 -3.96 12.91
CA THR A 443 -27.31 -4.08 13.79
C THR A 443 -26.70 -2.73 14.16
N ASN A 444 -27.02 -1.65 13.43
CA ASN A 444 -26.40 -0.34 13.51
C ASN A 444 -24.88 -0.35 13.24
N MET A 445 -24.38 -1.44 12.64
CA MET A 445 -22.96 -1.57 12.26
C MET A 445 -22.69 -0.89 10.92
N PRO A 446 -21.47 -0.39 10.70
CA PRO A 446 -21.07 0.16 9.42
C PRO A 446 -21.22 -0.84 8.27
N VAL A 447 -21.66 -0.36 7.11
CA VAL A 447 -21.73 -1.17 5.88
C VAL A 447 -20.61 -0.73 4.94
N GLY A 448 -19.49 -1.48 4.95
CA GLY A 448 -18.38 -1.31 4.01
C GLY A 448 -18.74 -1.76 2.60
N ASP A 449 -17.99 -1.34 1.59
CA ASP A 449 -18.16 -1.71 0.17
C ASP A 449 -19.59 -1.50 -0.40
N ALA A 450 -20.38 -0.64 0.23
CA ALA A 450 -21.67 -0.22 -0.31
C ALA A 450 -21.44 0.78 -1.43
N ARG A 451 -22.06 0.53 -2.60
CA ARG A 451 -22.05 1.48 -3.71
C ARG A 451 -23.05 2.59 -3.44
N VAL A 452 -22.59 3.82 -3.49
CA VAL A 452 -23.39 5.03 -3.30
C VAL A 452 -23.23 5.91 -4.52
N ASN A 453 -24.29 6.11 -5.27
CA ASN A 453 -24.31 6.96 -6.44
C ASN A 453 -24.99 8.29 -6.08
N LEU A 454 -24.30 9.39 -6.32
CA LEU A 454 -24.79 10.73 -6.07
C LEU A 454 -25.30 11.34 -7.37
N PHE A 455 -26.54 11.81 -7.38
CA PHE A 455 -27.19 12.37 -8.56
C PHE A 455 -27.38 13.88 -8.40
N ASP A 456 -26.99 14.65 -9.43
CA ASP A 456 -27.23 16.09 -9.53
C ASP A 456 -28.64 16.41 -10.07
N GLU A 457 -28.94 17.70 -10.28
CA GLU A 457 -30.21 18.17 -10.81
C GLU A 457 -30.45 17.74 -12.28
N HIS A 458 -29.38 17.37 -13.01
CA HIS A 458 -29.44 16.92 -14.38
C HIS A 458 -29.45 15.38 -14.49
N SER A 459 -29.59 14.67 -13.34
CA SER A 459 -29.53 13.21 -13.24
C SER A 459 -28.19 12.61 -13.68
N GLN A 460 -27.12 13.39 -13.70
CA GLN A 460 -25.77 12.87 -13.83
C GLN A 460 -25.33 12.25 -12.49
N SER A 461 -24.68 11.11 -12.54
CA SER A 461 -24.31 10.39 -11.32
C SER A 461 -22.79 10.21 -11.18
N THR A 462 -22.32 10.33 -9.95
CA THR A 462 -20.98 9.95 -9.56
C THR A 462 -21.04 8.86 -8.51
N GLY A 463 -20.39 7.71 -8.78
CA GLY A 463 -20.42 6.54 -7.92
C GLY A 463 -19.23 6.46 -6.97
N TYR A 464 -19.50 6.06 -5.72
CA TYR A 464 -18.50 5.85 -4.66
C TYR A 464 -18.71 4.50 -3.99
N LEU A 465 -17.67 3.99 -3.32
CA LEU A 465 -17.77 2.86 -2.42
C LEU A 465 -17.49 3.33 -0.99
N THR A 466 -18.25 2.83 -0.03
CA THR A 466 -17.95 3.06 1.39
C THR A 466 -16.72 2.25 1.80
N ASN A 467 -15.92 2.81 2.71
CA ASN A 467 -14.86 2.06 3.39
C ASN A 467 -15.45 1.08 4.43
N GLN A 468 -14.60 0.36 5.15
CA GLN A 468 -15.04 -0.61 6.17
C GLN A 468 -15.85 0.03 7.32
N ASP A 469 -15.67 1.33 7.58
CA ASP A 469 -16.44 2.10 8.56
C ASP A 469 -17.76 2.66 7.99
N GLY A 470 -18.14 2.24 6.79
CA GLY A 470 -19.34 2.71 6.11
C GLY A 470 -19.26 4.16 5.63
N LEU A 471 -18.06 4.75 5.56
CA LEU A 471 -17.85 6.16 5.22
C LEU A 471 -17.45 6.32 3.75
N ILE A 472 -17.91 7.40 3.14
CA ILE A 472 -17.36 7.91 1.89
C ILE A 472 -16.38 9.01 2.25
N GLY A 473 -15.08 8.73 2.08
CA GLY A 473 -13.97 9.61 2.46
C GLY A 473 -13.67 10.71 1.43
N LYS A 474 -14.69 11.46 0.98
CA LYS A 474 -14.48 12.63 0.12
C LYS A 474 -15.39 13.78 0.57
N ASP A 475 -14.83 14.98 0.53
CA ASP A 475 -15.60 16.22 0.65
C ASP A 475 -16.45 16.39 -0.61
N LEU A 476 -17.70 15.93 -0.52
CA LEU A 476 -18.66 16.02 -1.62
C LEU A 476 -19.43 17.34 -1.48
N SER A 477 -19.50 18.11 -2.57
CA SER A 477 -20.36 19.28 -2.59
C SER A 477 -21.83 18.86 -2.51
N ARG A 478 -22.52 19.24 -1.45
CA ARG A 478 -23.94 18.95 -1.28
C ARG A 478 -24.83 19.76 -2.23
N ARG A 479 -24.36 20.91 -2.70
CA ARG A 479 -25.14 21.79 -3.59
C ARG A 479 -25.52 21.11 -4.90
N ASP A 480 -24.65 20.19 -5.34
CA ASP A 480 -24.79 19.52 -6.62
C ASP A 480 -25.51 18.15 -6.49
N VAL A 481 -25.87 17.72 -5.26
CA VAL A 481 -26.50 16.42 -5.03
C VAL A 481 -27.97 16.60 -4.63
N LYS A 482 -28.88 16.06 -5.44
CA LYS A 482 -30.33 16.09 -5.19
C LYS A 482 -30.82 14.82 -4.51
N PHE A 483 -30.30 13.67 -4.93
CA PHE A 483 -30.63 12.40 -4.29
C PHE A 483 -29.46 11.43 -4.34
N ILE A 484 -29.52 10.46 -3.47
CA ILE A 484 -28.49 9.41 -3.28
C ILE A 484 -29.17 8.08 -3.52
N GLU A 485 -28.64 7.31 -4.48
CA GLU A 485 -28.94 5.89 -4.62
C GLU A 485 -27.87 5.08 -3.87
N TYR A 486 -28.28 4.06 -3.15
CA TYR A 486 -27.36 3.18 -2.44
C TYR A 486 -27.74 1.72 -2.65
N LYS A 487 -26.71 0.88 -2.88
CA LYS A 487 -26.86 -0.55 -3.09
C LYS A 487 -25.66 -1.33 -2.60
N LYS A 488 -25.94 -2.54 -2.12
CA LYS A 488 -24.94 -3.56 -1.78
C LYS A 488 -25.61 -4.92 -1.85
N ASP A 489 -24.86 -5.96 -2.25
CA ASP A 489 -25.34 -7.32 -2.23
C ASP A 489 -25.76 -7.73 -0.81
N GLY A 490 -26.96 -8.31 -0.69
CA GLY A 490 -27.56 -8.69 0.59
C GLY A 490 -28.32 -7.56 1.29
N TYR A 491 -28.48 -6.40 0.65
CA TYR A 491 -29.24 -5.27 1.15
C TYR A 491 -30.26 -4.76 0.10
N GLU A 492 -31.39 -4.24 0.58
CA GLU A 492 -32.37 -3.58 -0.29
C GLU A 492 -31.74 -2.32 -0.91
N THR A 493 -31.85 -2.17 -2.24
CA THR A 493 -31.45 -0.92 -2.92
C THR A 493 -32.39 0.20 -2.49
N GLY A 494 -31.86 1.38 -2.17
CA GLY A 494 -32.69 2.49 -1.75
C GLY A 494 -32.29 3.82 -2.36
N LEU A 495 -33.19 4.79 -2.21
CA LEU A 495 -33.00 6.18 -2.62
C LEU A 495 -33.21 7.09 -1.43
N LYS A 496 -32.36 8.09 -1.27
CA LYS A 496 -32.50 9.15 -0.27
C LYS A 496 -32.45 10.50 -0.96
N TYR A 497 -33.56 11.22 -0.90
CA TYR A 497 -33.61 12.62 -1.35
C TYR A 497 -33.02 13.52 -0.26
N LEU A 498 -32.23 14.50 -0.67
CA LEU A 498 -31.67 15.50 0.22
C LEU A 498 -32.59 16.75 0.22
N SER A 499 -32.99 17.20 1.40
CA SER A 499 -33.75 18.45 1.53
C SER A 499 -32.88 19.66 1.19
N ASP A 500 -33.47 20.72 0.68
CA ASP A 500 -32.78 21.97 0.39
C ASP A 500 -32.36 22.72 1.68
N ASP A 501 -32.93 22.34 2.84
CA ASP A 501 -32.55 22.86 4.14
C ASP A 501 -31.19 22.36 4.58
N MET A 502 -30.27 23.27 4.79
CA MET A 502 -28.91 23.00 5.22
C MET A 502 -28.82 22.94 6.73
N PRO A 503 -28.35 21.86 7.35
CA PRO A 503 -28.10 21.84 8.78
C PRO A 503 -27.02 22.86 9.15
N SER A 504 -27.26 23.57 10.23
CA SER A 504 -26.34 24.61 10.76
C SER A 504 -25.03 24.05 11.34
N LYS A 505 -24.88 22.71 11.39
CA LYS A 505 -23.67 22.02 11.84
C LYS A 505 -23.31 20.92 10.86
N PRO A 506 -22.02 20.57 10.69
CA PRO A 506 -21.60 19.40 9.93
C PRO A 506 -22.27 18.15 10.50
N GLN A 507 -23.08 17.49 9.72
CA GLN A 507 -23.73 16.26 10.12
C GLN A 507 -23.56 15.24 9.00
N TYR A 508 -23.22 14.02 9.36
CA TYR A 508 -23.26 12.91 8.39
C TYR A 508 -24.69 12.73 7.89
N THR A 509 -24.83 12.62 6.56
CA THR A 509 -26.04 12.07 5.99
C THR A 509 -25.99 10.56 6.24
N ILE A 510 -26.68 10.12 7.29
CA ILE A 510 -26.74 8.69 7.62
C ILE A 510 -27.72 8.02 6.68
N ILE A 511 -27.25 6.99 6.01
CA ILE A 511 -28.05 6.07 5.19
C ILE A 511 -28.17 4.77 5.96
N TYR A 512 -29.39 4.36 6.22
CA TYR A 512 -29.66 3.07 6.80
C TYR A 512 -30.02 2.08 5.69
N MET A 513 -29.15 1.08 5.48
CA MET A 513 -29.42 0.00 4.54
C MET A 513 -30.11 -1.14 5.26
N LYS A 514 -31.24 -1.56 4.71
CA LYS A 514 -32.00 -2.67 5.27
C LYS A 514 -31.49 -3.97 4.67
N PRO A 515 -31.09 -4.95 5.50
CA PRO A 515 -30.73 -6.26 4.98
C PRO A 515 -31.89 -6.88 4.18
N GLU A 516 -31.59 -7.41 3.01
CA GLU A 516 -32.57 -8.22 2.30
C GLU A 516 -32.98 -9.40 3.20
N LYS A 517 -34.29 -9.57 3.41
CA LYS A 517 -34.76 -10.78 4.05
C LYS A 517 -34.38 -11.97 3.17
N GLY A 518 -33.52 -12.83 3.68
CA GLY A 518 -33.05 -13.96 2.90
C GLY A 518 -32.40 -15.01 3.79
N GLN A 519 -32.43 -16.25 3.31
CA GLN A 519 -31.79 -17.37 3.96
C GLN A 519 -30.36 -17.54 3.46
N LEU A 520 -29.45 -17.80 4.37
CA LEU A 520 -28.09 -18.17 4.04
C LEU A 520 -28.04 -19.64 3.66
N ILE A 521 -27.53 -19.94 2.47
CA ILE A 521 -27.20 -21.29 2.03
C ILE A 521 -25.69 -21.42 2.10
N SER A 522 -25.22 -22.41 2.78
CA SER A 522 -23.78 -22.74 2.84
C SER A 522 -23.57 -24.19 2.47
N GLY A 523 -22.34 -24.56 2.18
CA GLY A 523 -22.00 -25.95 1.89
C GLY A 523 -20.54 -26.12 1.52
N LEU A 524 -20.19 -27.36 1.23
CA LEU A 524 -18.87 -27.79 0.79
C LEU A 524 -18.98 -28.31 -0.64
N VAL A 525 -18.07 -27.88 -1.50
CA VAL A 525 -17.91 -28.46 -2.84
C VAL A 525 -16.70 -29.41 -2.81
N THR A 526 -16.94 -30.66 -3.19
CA THR A 526 -15.92 -31.71 -3.20
C THR A 526 -15.78 -32.37 -4.55
N ASP A 527 -14.65 -32.95 -4.80
CA ASP A 527 -14.41 -33.92 -5.88
C ASP A 527 -15.08 -35.24 -5.51
N LYS A 528 -16.01 -35.70 -6.34
CA LYS A 528 -16.78 -36.92 -6.08
C LYS A 528 -15.94 -38.19 -6.06
N SER A 529 -14.81 -38.20 -6.77
CA SER A 529 -13.94 -39.38 -6.87
C SER A 529 -12.96 -39.49 -5.71
N THR A 530 -12.52 -38.36 -5.17
CA THR A 530 -11.48 -38.32 -4.13
C THR A 530 -12.01 -37.88 -2.76
N GLY A 531 -13.20 -37.25 -2.71
CA GLY A 531 -13.78 -36.64 -1.50
C GLY A 531 -13.06 -35.37 -1.05
N ARG A 532 -12.06 -34.87 -1.78
CA ARG A 532 -11.27 -33.68 -1.42
C ARG A 532 -12.07 -32.41 -1.69
N PRO A 533 -11.92 -31.38 -0.86
CA PRO A 533 -12.47 -30.06 -1.14
C PRO A 533 -12.02 -29.50 -2.48
N LEU A 534 -12.90 -28.77 -3.16
CA LEU A 534 -12.63 -28.11 -4.44
C LEU A 534 -12.61 -26.58 -4.28
N PRO A 535 -11.45 -25.97 -4.02
CA PRO A 535 -11.31 -24.51 -4.02
C PRO A 535 -11.49 -23.94 -5.43
N GLY A 536 -11.99 -22.71 -5.53
CA GLY A 536 -12.18 -22.05 -6.81
C GLY A 536 -13.30 -22.63 -7.69
N ALA A 537 -14.21 -23.42 -7.13
CA ALA A 537 -15.45 -23.80 -7.80
C ALA A 537 -16.45 -22.64 -7.72
N GLU A 538 -17.18 -22.38 -8.78
CA GLU A 538 -18.24 -21.38 -8.80
C GLU A 538 -19.57 -22.02 -8.38
N VAL A 539 -20.20 -21.45 -7.36
CA VAL A 539 -21.57 -21.82 -6.94
C VAL A 539 -22.50 -20.66 -7.24
N PHE A 540 -23.57 -20.91 -7.95
CA PHE A 540 -24.48 -19.87 -8.41
C PHE A 540 -25.95 -20.24 -8.25
N VAL A 541 -26.80 -19.21 -8.12
CA VAL A 541 -28.25 -19.31 -7.98
C VAL A 541 -28.90 -18.65 -9.18
N SER A 542 -29.84 -19.34 -9.79
CA SER A 542 -30.67 -18.84 -10.88
C SER A 542 -32.14 -19.01 -10.55
N GLY A 543 -33.04 -18.29 -11.27
CA GLY A 543 -34.49 -18.34 -11.08
C GLY A 543 -35.02 -17.38 -10.00
N MET A 544 -34.22 -16.38 -9.58
CA MET A 544 -34.68 -15.39 -8.61
C MET A 544 -35.70 -14.44 -9.20
N PRO A 545 -36.85 -14.20 -8.52
CA PRO A 545 -37.79 -13.16 -8.93
C PRO A 545 -37.10 -11.78 -8.85
N ASN A 546 -37.07 -11.04 -9.94
CA ASN A 546 -36.53 -9.66 -10.03
C ASN A 546 -35.05 -9.45 -9.74
N GLY A 547 -34.18 -10.47 -9.79
CA GLY A 547 -32.77 -10.34 -9.46
C GLY A 547 -31.83 -10.86 -10.53
N PRO A 548 -30.64 -10.27 -10.64
CA PRO A 548 -29.59 -10.84 -11.44
C PRO A 548 -29.09 -12.16 -10.82
N PHE A 549 -28.53 -12.97 -11.66
CA PHE A 549 -27.74 -14.14 -11.31
C PHE A 549 -26.72 -13.82 -10.18
N LYS A 550 -26.73 -14.60 -9.09
CA LYS A 550 -25.72 -14.48 -8.02
C LYS A 550 -24.77 -15.66 -8.07
N SER A 551 -23.47 -15.41 -7.94
CA SER A 551 -22.49 -16.47 -7.78
C SER A 551 -21.46 -16.15 -6.69
N VAL A 552 -20.84 -17.20 -6.16
CA VAL A 552 -19.71 -17.13 -5.22
C VAL A 552 -18.68 -18.19 -5.60
N ILE A 553 -17.43 -17.89 -5.32
CA ILE A 553 -16.32 -18.82 -5.52
C ILE A 553 -16.00 -19.52 -4.19
N THR A 554 -15.79 -20.84 -4.23
CA THR A 554 -15.45 -21.60 -3.03
C THR A 554 -14.09 -21.17 -2.46
N ALA A 555 -14.01 -21.10 -1.14
CA ALA A 555 -12.82 -20.82 -0.38
C ALA A 555 -11.72 -21.94 -0.53
N PRO A 556 -10.49 -21.75 -0.05
CA PRO A 556 -9.44 -22.77 -0.13
C PRO A 556 -9.80 -24.12 0.49
N ASP A 557 -10.71 -24.15 1.44
CA ASP A 557 -11.24 -25.36 2.08
C ASP A 557 -12.48 -25.93 1.36
N GLY A 558 -12.83 -25.39 0.18
CA GLY A 558 -13.97 -25.81 -0.63
C GLY A 558 -15.33 -25.32 -0.11
N THR A 559 -15.38 -24.54 0.96
CA THR A 559 -16.63 -24.00 1.51
C THR A 559 -17.17 -22.85 0.69
N TYR A 560 -18.47 -22.66 0.71
CA TYR A 560 -19.16 -21.51 0.14
C TYR A 560 -20.33 -21.05 1.01
N SER A 561 -20.74 -19.81 0.80
CA SER A 561 -21.91 -19.24 1.46
C SER A 561 -22.56 -18.23 0.52
N ILE A 562 -23.87 -18.38 0.28
CA ILE A 562 -24.64 -17.51 -0.62
C ILE A 562 -26.00 -17.21 -0.01
N LYS A 563 -26.40 -15.93 0.01
CA LYS A 563 -27.70 -15.51 0.54
C LYS A 563 -28.72 -15.45 -0.58
N VAL A 564 -29.86 -16.11 -0.38
CA VAL A 564 -30.98 -16.12 -1.32
C VAL A 564 -32.22 -15.48 -0.69
N PRO A 565 -33.09 -14.79 -1.46
CA PRO A 565 -34.32 -14.27 -0.95
C PRO A 565 -35.24 -15.39 -0.42
N CYS A 566 -36.15 -15.04 0.48
CA CYS A 566 -37.04 -16.00 1.14
C CYS A 566 -38.30 -16.40 0.33
N VAL A 567 -38.44 -15.99 -0.90
CA VAL A 567 -39.61 -16.22 -1.72
C VAL A 567 -39.19 -16.67 -3.11
N GLY A 568 -39.63 -17.84 -3.51
CA GLY A 568 -39.44 -18.37 -4.87
C GLY A 568 -38.82 -19.77 -4.91
N GLU A 569 -38.79 -20.32 -6.09
CA GLU A 569 -38.06 -21.53 -6.43
C GLU A 569 -36.74 -21.15 -7.06
N TYR A 570 -35.66 -21.74 -6.60
CA TYR A 570 -34.32 -21.43 -7.10
C TYR A 570 -33.63 -22.68 -7.64
N LYS A 571 -32.78 -22.48 -8.61
CA LYS A 571 -31.82 -23.49 -9.03
C LYS A 571 -30.42 -23.11 -8.49
N LEU A 572 -29.91 -23.93 -7.59
CA LEU A 572 -28.55 -23.84 -7.09
C LEU A 572 -27.65 -24.78 -7.90
N ALA A 573 -26.54 -24.29 -8.39
CA ALA A 573 -25.62 -25.09 -9.18
C ALA A 573 -24.18 -24.82 -8.79
N ALA A 574 -23.33 -25.83 -8.93
CA ALA A 574 -21.90 -25.70 -8.77
C ALA A 574 -21.17 -26.16 -10.05
N THR A 575 -20.16 -25.42 -10.43
CA THR A 575 -19.30 -25.73 -11.56
C THR A 575 -17.84 -25.44 -11.25
N LYS A 576 -16.96 -26.15 -11.91
CA LYS A 576 -15.51 -25.88 -11.91
C LYS A 576 -14.94 -26.36 -13.23
N GLN A 577 -13.88 -25.71 -13.71
CA GLN A 577 -13.15 -26.20 -14.88
C GLN A 577 -12.74 -27.67 -14.66
N ASP A 578 -12.87 -28.48 -15.69
CA ASP A 578 -12.61 -29.93 -15.71
C ASP A 578 -13.56 -30.80 -14.86
N TYR A 579 -14.71 -30.24 -14.44
CA TYR A 579 -15.75 -30.94 -13.69
C TYR A 579 -17.13 -30.82 -14.35
N VAL A 580 -17.93 -31.86 -14.23
CA VAL A 580 -19.32 -31.84 -14.67
C VAL A 580 -20.14 -30.97 -13.74
N LYS A 581 -20.84 -29.98 -14.29
CA LYS A 581 -21.76 -29.11 -13.55
C LYS A 581 -22.80 -29.96 -12.79
N SER A 582 -22.99 -29.63 -11.50
CA SER A 582 -24.02 -30.22 -10.65
C SER A 582 -25.09 -29.20 -10.32
N GLU A 583 -26.35 -29.57 -10.45
CA GLU A 583 -27.50 -28.68 -10.21
C GLU A 583 -28.50 -29.33 -9.28
N ARG A 584 -29.19 -28.51 -8.48
CA ARG A 584 -30.39 -28.93 -7.73
C ARG A 584 -31.40 -27.79 -7.64
N ASN A 585 -32.67 -28.15 -7.65
CA ASN A 585 -33.72 -27.19 -7.36
C ASN A 585 -33.86 -27.05 -5.86
N LEU A 586 -34.12 -25.83 -5.40
CA LEU A 586 -34.44 -25.49 -4.02
C LEU A 586 -35.86 -24.95 -3.99
N MET A 587 -36.70 -25.62 -3.26
CA MET A 587 -38.14 -25.24 -3.12
C MET A 587 -38.27 -24.27 -1.93
N ALA A 588 -39.29 -23.42 -1.96
CA ALA A 588 -39.51 -22.39 -0.93
C ALA A 588 -39.65 -22.95 0.49
N ASP A 589 -40.20 -24.18 0.63
CA ASP A 589 -40.33 -24.88 1.91
C ASP A 589 -39.01 -25.44 2.45
N GLU A 590 -38.00 -25.62 1.59
CA GLU A 590 -36.63 -26.01 1.98
C GLU A 590 -35.77 -24.84 2.46
N ILE A 591 -36.27 -23.59 2.40
CA ILE A 591 -35.57 -22.36 2.74
C ILE A 591 -36.37 -21.59 3.78
N PRO A 592 -36.32 -22.02 5.07
CA PRO A 592 -37.03 -21.34 6.13
C PRO A 592 -36.43 -19.97 6.45
N CYS A 593 -37.21 -18.92 6.22
CA CYS A 593 -36.80 -17.52 6.30
C CYS A 593 -36.66 -16.92 7.72
N ASN A 594 -36.84 -17.68 8.75
CA ASN A 594 -36.83 -17.22 10.14
C ASN A 594 -35.76 -17.94 10.98
N VAL A 595 -34.80 -18.60 10.36
CA VAL A 595 -33.77 -19.39 11.05
C VAL A 595 -32.44 -18.71 10.90
N SER A 596 -31.81 -18.40 12.00
CA SER A 596 -30.47 -17.80 12.05
C SER A 596 -29.36 -18.72 11.51
N ASN A 597 -29.66 -20.01 11.31
CA ASN A 597 -28.67 -20.98 10.84
C ASN A 597 -28.70 -21.11 9.31
N ALA A 598 -27.52 -21.25 8.70
CA ALA A 598 -27.41 -21.52 7.27
C ALA A 598 -28.03 -22.88 6.89
N VAL A 599 -28.75 -22.93 5.79
CA VAL A 599 -29.17 -24.18 5.18
C VAL A 599 -28.01 -24.82 4.46
N VAL A 600 -27.59 -26.01 4.91
CA VAL A 600 -26.41 -26.67 4.32
C VAL A 600 -26.78 -27.41 3.04
N ARG A 601 -26.06 -27.17 1.97
CA ARG A 601 -26.23 -27.80 0.65
C ARG A 601 -24.87 -28.10 0.03
N ASP A 602 -24.38 -29.33 0.17
CA ASP A 602 -23.11 -29.75 -0.38
C ASP A 602 -23.21 -30.18 -1.85
N PHE A 603 -22.14 -30.00 -2.59
CA PHE A 603 -21.97 -30.48 -3.95
C PHE A 603 -20.78 -31.44 -4.03
N ALA A 604 -21.00 -32.57 -4.72
CA ALA A 604 -19.90 -33.46 -5.15
C ALA A 604 -19.81 -33.41 -6.67
N LEU A 605 -18.81 -32.72 -7.18
CA LEU A 605 -18.61 -32.59 -8.62
C LEU A 605 -17.85 -33.82 -9.16
N SER A 606 -18.37 -34.43 -10.22
CA SER A 606 -17.64 -35.47 -10.92
C SER A 606 -16.55 -34.84 -11.78
N PRO A 607 -15.29 -35.30 -11.70
CA PRO A 607 -14.29 -34.89 -12.64
C PRO A 607 -14.78 -35.18 -14.06
N TYR A 608 -14.51 -34.26 -14.97
CA TYR A 608 -14.76 -34.49 -16.38
C TYR A 608 -13.77 -35.56 -16.86
N MET A 609 -14.08 -36.82 -16.59
CA MET A 609 -13.28 -37.91 -17.12
C MET A 609 -13.44 -37.84 -18.63
N MET A 610 -12.37 -37.44 -19.36
CA MET A 610 -12.29 -37.73 -20.78
C MET A 610 -12.54 -39.20 -20.90
N ASN A 611 -13.60 -39.59 -21.61
CA ASN A 611 -13.76 -41.01 -21.94
C ASN A 611 -12.50 -41.45 -22.68
N ASP A 612 -12.15 -42.72 -22.60
CA ASP A 612 -10.91 -43.25 -23.21
C ASP A 612 -10.78 -42.82 -24.66
N LYS A 613 -11.92 -42.71 -25.37
CA LYS A 613 -11.99 -42.26 -26.76
C LYS A 613 -11.54 -40.80 -26.95
N ARG A 614 -11.92 -39.88 -26.08
CA ARG A 614 -11.46 -38.46 -26.13
C ARG A 614 -9.96 -38.34 -25.90
N ARG A 615 -9.45 -39.12 -24.94
CA ARG A 615 -8.02 -39.18 -24.64
C ARG A 615 -7.22 -39.79 -25.82
N GLU A 616 -7.71 -40.88 -26.38
CA GLU A 616 -7.11 -41.55 -27.56
C GLU A 616 -7.09 -40.61 -28.77
N LEU A 617 -8.19 -39.91 -29.07
CA LEU A 617 -8.27 -38.97 -30.17
C LEU A 617 -7.36 -37.76 -29.96
N SER A 618 -7.29 -37.23 -28.74
CA SER A 618 -6.40 -36.11 -28.40
C SER A 618 -4.93 -36.51 -28.57
N ALA A 619 -4.54 -37.66 -28.02
CA ALA A 619 -3.20 -38.21 -28.14
C ALA A 619 -2.82 -38.51 -29.59
N SER A 620 -3.75 -39.09 -30.35
CA SER A 620 -3.56 -39.38 -31.77
C SER A 620 -3.41 -38.12 -32.63
N PHE A 621 -4.09 -37.03 -32.25
CA PHE A 621 -4.03 -35.79 -33.00
C PHE A 621 -2.81 -34.94 -32.64
N LEU A 622 -2.47 -34.84 -31.35
CA LEU A 622 -1.34 -34.06 -30.86
C LEU A 622 0.00 -34.79 -30.95
N GLY A 623 -0.02 -36.11 -31.13
CA GLY A 623 1.21 -36.94 -31.21
C GLY A 623 1.90 -37.13 -29.86
N ASP A 624 1.24 -36.77 -28.75
CA ASP A 624 1.73 -36.91 -27.39
C ASP A 624 0.64 -37.50 -26.50
N LYS A 625 0.97 -38.58 -25.78
CA LYS A 625 0.00 -39.35 -24.96
C LYS A 625 -0.54 -38.58 -23.78
N ASP A 626 0.17 -37.56 -23.31
CA ASP A 626 -0.17 -36.75 -22.13
C ASP A 626 -0.60 -35.34 -22.50
N ALA A 627 -0.56 -34.96 -23.79
CA ALA A 627 -0.97 -33.63 -24.24
C ALA A 627 -2.48 -33.47 -24.18
N MET A 628 -2.90 -32.34 -23.56
CA MET A 628 -4.29 -31.95 -23.48
C MET A 628 -4.54 -30.70 -24.30
N PHE A 629 -5.76 -30.56 -24.83
CA PHE A 629 -6.20 -29.31 -25.43
C PHE A 629 -6.43 -28.26 -24.36
N GLU A 630 -5.97 -27.04 -24.60
CA GLU A 630 -6.20 -25.89 -23.75
C GLU A 630 -6.68 -24.73 -24.60
N ALA A 631 -7.67 -23.99 -24.11
CA ALA A 631 -8.13 -22.77 -24.77
C ALA A 631 -6.98 -21.74 -24.87
N GLY A 632 -6.87 -21.11 -26.03
CA GLY A 632 -5.80 -20.17 -26.35
C GLY A 632 -4.53 -20.79 -26.93
N LYS A 633 -4.31 -22.09 -26.81
CA LYS A 633 -3.13 -22.77 -27.41
C LYS A 633 -3.30 -22.98 -28.91
N THR A 634 -2.17 -22.86 -29.62
CA THR A 634 -2.04 -23.12 -31.05
C THR A 634 -1.19 -24.37 -31.26
N PHE A 635 -1.65 -25.25 -32.14
CA PHE A 635 -1.00 -26.48 -32.50
C PHE A 635 -0.72 -26.52 -34.02
N GLU A 636 0.49 -26.89 -34.39
CA GLU A 636 0.81 -27.13 -35.79
C GLU A 636 0.22 -28.46 -36.23
N VAL A 637 -0.52 -28.47 -37.32
CA VAL A 637 -1.07 -29.70 -37.90
C VAL A 637 -0.12 -30.22 -38.97
N LYS A 638 0.60 -31.27 -38.63
CA LYS A 638 1.49 -31.92 -39.58
C LYS A 638 0.70 -32.57 -40.73
N ASP A 639 1.29 -32.61 -41.91
CA ASP A 639 0.78 -33.31 -43.11
C ASP A 639 -0.48 -32.67 -43.76
N ILE A 640 -0.82 -31.42 -43.47
CA ILE A 640 -1.77 -30.66 -44.29
C ILE A 640 -0.97 -29.89 -45.34
N TYR A 641 -0.76 -30.55 -46.48
CA TYR A 641 -0.05 -29.99 -47.63
C TYR A 641 -1.02 -29.57 -48.73
N TYR A 642 -0.61 -28.55 -49.48
CA TYR A 642 -1.29 -28.06 -50.66
C TYR A 642 -0.36 -28.17 -51.88
N ASP A 643 -0.93 -28.38 -53.07
CA ASP A 643 -0.16 -28.31 -54.32
C ASP A 643 0.38 -26.89 -54.52
N TYR A 644 1.47 -26.77 -55.25
CA TYR A 644 2.05 -25.49 -55.58
C TYR A 644 0.98 -24.57 -56.18
N ASN A 645 0.86 -23.39 -55.66
CA ASN A 645 -0.07 -22.35 -56.09
C ASN A 645 -1.56 -22.76 -56.07
N LYS A 646 -1.96 -23.76 -55.26
CA LYS A 646 -3.35 -24.20 -55.10
C LYS A 646 -3.79 -24.17 -53.63
N SER A 647 -5.12 -24.11 -53.42
CA SER A 647 -5.76 -24.15 -52.12
C SER A 647 -6.67 -25.40 -51.96
N ASN A 648 -6.75 -26.27 -52.97
CA ASN A 648 -7.59 -27.47 -52.88
C ASN A 648 -7.00 -28.47 -51.88
N ILE A 649 -7.88 -29.10 -51.08
CA ILE A 649 -7.47 -30.13 -50.13
C ILE A 649 -7.01 -31.40 -50.87
N ARG A 650 -5.80 -31.82 -50.62
CA ARG A 650 -5.22 -33.04 -51.15
C ARG A 650 -5.74 -34.26 -50.39
N LYS A 651 -5.60 -35.47 -50.99
CA LYS A 651 -6.06 -36.72 -50.36
C LYS A 651 -5.33 -37.05 -49.05
N ASP A 652 -4.06 -36.67 -48.92
CA ASP A 652 -3.29 -36.80 -47.69
C ASP A 652 -3.78 -35.81 -46.61
N ALA A 653 -3.94 -34.55 -46.96
CA ALA A 653 -4.50 -33.52 -46.08
C ALA A 653 -5.93 -33.87 -45.63
N ALA A 654 -6.75 -34.45 -46.50
CA ALA A 654 -8.10 -34.89 -46.17
C ALA A 654 -8.13 -35.91 -45.02
N LYS A 655 -7.17 -36.85 -44.98
CA LYS A 655 -7.07 -37.82 -43.87
C LYS A 655 -6.79 -37.17 -42.52
N VAL A 656 -5.98 -36.13 -42.51
CA VAL A 656 -5.69 -35.37 -41.28
C VAL A 656 -6.92 -34.54 -40.85
N LEU A 657 -7.58 -33.91 -41.79
CA LEU A 657 -8.84 -33.17 -41.51
C LEU A 657 -9.97 -34.11 -41.06
N ASP A 658 -10.04 -35.37 -41.56
CA ASP A 658 -11.01 -36.37 -41.08
C ASP A 658 -10.77 -36.69 -39.58
N LYS A 659 -9.51 -36.80 -39.12
CA LYS A 659 -9.21 -36.94 -37.69
C LYS A 659 -9.67 -35.73 -36.87
N LEU A 660 -9.55 -34.54 -37.45
CA LEU A 660 -10.06 -33.32 -36.82
C LEU A 660 -11.60 -33.31 -36.78
N VAL A 661 -12.26 -33.83 -37.79
CA VAL A 661 -13.73 -34.04 -37.77
C VAL A 661 -14.13 -34.97 -36.61
N ASP A 662 -13.47 -36.10 -36.43
CA ASP A 662 -13.75 -37.01 -35.32
C ASP A 662 -13.52 -36.35 -33.97
N LEU A 663 -12.47 -35.56 -33.85
CA LEU A 663 -12.16 -34.78 -32.65
C LEU A 663 -13.29 -33.75 -32.37
N LEU A 664 -13.67 -32.94 -33.35
CA LEU A 664 -14.71 -31.92 -33.20
C LEU A 664 -16.10 -32.49 -32.93
N ARG A 665 -16.35 -33.74 -33.36
CA ARG A 665 -17.59 -34.46 -33.00
C ARG A 665 -17.58 -34.93 -31.56
N GLU A 666 -16.42 -35.37 -31.07
CA GLU A 666 -16.30 -35.80 -29.68
C GLU A 666 -16.25 -34.64 -28.68
N PHE A 667 -15.84 -33.45 -29.13
CA PHE A 667 -15.85 -32.18 -28.36
C PHE A 667 -16.85 -31.20 -28.97
N PRO A 668 -18.15 -31.34 -28.74
CA PRO A 668 -19.17 -30.53 -29.40
C PRO A 668 -19.12 -29.04 -29.05
N GLU A 669 -18.55 -28.64 -27.90
CA GLU A 669 -18.35 -27.26 -27.46
C GLU A 669 -17.09 -26.62 -28.03
N MET A 670 -16.14 -27.40 -28.55
CA MET A 670 -14.85 -26.90 -29.01
C MET A 670 -15.02 -25.97 -30.21
N GLU A 671 -14.44 -24.79 -30.09
CA GLU A 671 -14.34 -23.81 -31.17
C GLU A 671 -12.87 -23.64 -31.55
N ILE A 672 -12.60 -23.60 -32.85
CA ILE A 672 -11.22 -23.54 -33.37
C ILE A 672 -11.05 -22.42 -34.40
N GLU A 673 -9.82 -21.95 -34.55
CA GLU A 673 -9.37 -21.19 -35.71
C GLU A 673 -8.35 -22.04 -36.49
N LEU A 674 -8.63 -22.22 -37.79
CA LEU A 674 -7.71 -22.81 -38.75
C LEU A 674 -6.93 -21.70 -39.44
N SER A 675 -5.63 -21.68 -39.21
CA SER A 675 -4.75 -20.70 -39.82
C SER A 675 -3.76 -21.35 -40.79
N SER A 676 -3.49 -20.66 -41.89
CA SER A 676 -2.52 -21.12 -42.91
C SER A 676 -1.47 -20.07 -43.20
N HIS A 677 -0.27 -20.54 -43.47
CA HIS A 677 0.92 -19.74 -43.73
C HIS A 677 1.54 -20.11 -45.08
N THR A 678 2.25 -19.16 -45.68
CA THR A 678 3.07 -19.39 -46.91
C THR A 678 4.54 -19.23 -46.54
N ASP A 679 5.40 -19.63 -47.47
CA ASP A 679 6.78 -19.20 -47.49
C ASP A 679 6.85 -17.77 -48.08
N SER A 680 8.03 -17.15 -48.04
CA SER A 680 8.28 -15.79 -48.51
C SER A 680 8.38 -15.64 -50.04
N ARG A 681 8.21 -16.71 -50.81
CA ARG A 681 8.28 -16.63 -52.31
C ARG A 681 6.96 -16.12 -52.86
N GLY A 682 6.98 -14.91 -53.39
CA GLY A 682 5.81 -14.22 -53.94
C GLY A 682 5.70 -12.79 -53.42
N THR A 683 4.56 -12.17 -53.61
CA THR A 683 4.30 -10.87 -52.98
C THR A 683 3.44 -11.05 -51.74
N ASP A 684 3.62 -10.22 -50.74
CA ASP A 684 2.82 -10.23 -49.50
C ASP A 684 1.32 -10.34 -49.77
N GLY A 685 0.82 -9.52 -50.71
CA GLY A 685 -0.60 -9.51 -51.05
C GLY A 685 -1.07 -10.81 -51.72
N TYR A 686 -0.19 -11.45 -52.49
CA TYR A 686 -0.46 -12.76 -53.07
C TYR A 686 -0.44 -13.84 -52.00
N ASN A 687 0.58 -13.87 -51.16
CA ASN A 687 0.75 -14.85 -50.08
C ASN A 687 -0.36 -14.72 -49.04
N GLN A 688 -0.82 -13.52 -48.74
CA GLN A 688 -1.97 -13.27 -47.88
C GLN A 688 -3.26 -13.90 -48.47
N LYS A 689 -3.55 -13.70 -49.77
CA LYS A 689 -4.72 -14.27 -50.43
C LYS A 689 -4.63 -15.82 -50.56
N LEU A 690 -3.46 -16.35 -50.86
CA LEU A 690 -3.24 -17.79 -50.99
C LEU A 690 -3.43 -18.49 -49.62
N SER A 691 -2.85 -17.97 -48.57
CA SER A 691 -3.01 -18.52 -47.20
C SER A 691 -4.47 -18.46 -46.75
N GLN A 692 -5.16 -17.34 -46.95
CA GLN A 692 -6.59 -17.21 -46.65
C GLN A 692 -7.42 -18.25 -47.41
N SER A 693 -7.19 -18.40 -48.75
CA SER A 693 -7.91 -19.41 -49.54
C SER A 693 -7.67 -20.84 -49.09
N ARG A 694 -6.48 -21.14 -48.54
CA ARG A 694 -6.15 -22.45 -47.96
C ARG A 694 -6.89 -22.69 -46.67
N ALA A 695 -6.88 -21.73 -45.74
CA ALA A 695 -7.62 -21.79 -44.49
C ALA A 695 -9.13 -21.96 -44.73
N ASP A 696 -9.71 -21.16 -45.68
CA ASP A 696 -11.10 -21.27 -46.07
C ASP A 696 -11.45 -22.67 -46.67
N SER A 697 -10.51 -23.26 -47.42
CA SER A 697 -10.75 -24.58 -47.99
C SER A 697 -10.73 -25.68 -46.93
N ALA A 698 -9.89 -25.56 -45.91
CA ALA A 698 -9.91 -26.45 -44.76
C ALA A 698 -11.20 -26.33 -43.96
N VAL A 699 -11.67 -25.13 -43.67
CA VAL A 699 -12.97 -24.89 -43.00
C VAL A 699 -14.13 -25.49 -43.83
N ARG A 700 -14.20 -25.20 -45.14
CA ARG A 700 -15.24 -25.75 -46.01
C ARG A 700 -15.20 -27.30 -46.04
N TYR A 701 -14.03 -27.91 -45.98
CA TYR A 701 -13.92 -29.36 -45.89
C TYR A 701 -14.58 -29.89 -44.60
N LEU A 702 -14.28 -29.28 -43.46
CA LEU A 702 -14.92 -29.66 -42.17
C LEU A 702 -16.44 -29.41 -42.19
N GLU A 703 -16.87 -28.33 -42.78
CA GLU A 703 -18.33 -28.04 -42.97
C GLU A 703 -18.99 -29.14 -43.81
N SER A 704 -18.35 -29.59 -44.90
CA SER A 704 -18.84 -30.66 -45.74
C SER A 704 -19.00 -32.01 -45.01
N LYS A 705 -18.30 -32.15 -43.88
CA LYS A 705 -18.33 -33.30 -42.98
C LYS A 705 -19.30 -33.14 -41.82
N GLY A 706 -20.06 -32.02 -41.78
CA GLY A 706 -21.15 -31.76 -40.83
C GLY A 706 -20.68 -31.03 -39.55
N ILE A 707 -19.51 -30.40 -39.53
CA ILE A 707 -19.12 -29.52 -38.43
C ILE A 707 -19.74 -28.12 -38.66
N SER A 708 -20.38 -27.55 -37.64
CA SER A 708 -20.99 -26.22 -37.75
C SER A 708 -20.00 -25.12 -38.02
N SER A 709 -20.27 -24.24 -38.98
CA SER A 709 -19.46 -23.05 -39.29
C SER A 709 -19.29 -22.11 -38.10
N SER A 710 -20.26 -22.06 -37.17
CA SER A 710 -20.19 -21.23 -35.96
C SER A 710 -19.06 -21.65 -35.00
N ARG A 711 -18.54 -22.84 -35.14
CA ARG A 711 -17.47 -23.43 -34.35
C ARG A 711 -16.08 -23.24 -34.95
N MET A 712 -15.99 -22.64 -36.14
CA MET A 712 -14.75 -22.58 -36.89
C MET A 712 -14.51 -21.17 -37.44
N ARG A 713 -13.24 -20.73 -37.40
CA ARG A 713 -12.76 -19.53 -38.06
C ARG A 713 -11.61 -19.90 -39.00
N SER A 714 -11.52 -19.20 -40.10
CA SER A 714 -10.37 -19.29 -41.03
C SER A 714 -9.53 -18.04 -40.95
N ALA A 715 -8.19 -18.19 -40.93
CA ALA A 715 -7.26 -17.07 -40.95
C ALA A 715 -6.06 -17.37 -41.87
N GLY A 716 -5.78 -16.47 -42.80
CA GLY A 716 -4.56 -16.52 -43.60
C GLY A 716 -3.56 -15.51 -43.08
N TYR A 717 -2.34 -15.92 -42.80
CA TYR A 717 -1.28 -15.05 -42.28
C TYR A 717 -0.20 -14.73 -43.34
N GLY A 718 -0.29 -15.31 -44.55
CA GLY A 718 0.72 -15.10 -45.58
C GLY A 718 2.10 -15.54 -45.09
N GLU A 719 3.08 -14.73 -45.39
CA GLU A 719 4.47 -14.89 -44.95
C GLU A 719 4.81 -14.05 -43.70
N ARG A 720 3.83 -13.38 -43.07
CA ARG A 720 4.05 -12.48 -41.93
C ARG A 720 4.54 -13.18 -40.67
N VAL A 721 4.31 -14.48 -40.56
CA VAL A 721 4.71 -15.28 -39.39
C VAL A 721 5.51 -16.47 -39.92
N LEU A 722 6.79 -16.22 -40.23
CA LEU A 722 7.72 -17.25 -40.60
C LEU A 722 8.18 -18.05 -39.38
N LYS A 723 8.49 -19.33 -39.59
CA LYS A 723 8.98 -20.25 -38.53
C LYS A 723 10.50 -20.20 -38.43
N ASN A 724 11.15 -19.73 -39.46
CA ASN A 724 12.61 -19.62 -39.59
C ASN A 724 12.99 -18.30 -40.29
N ASP A 725 14.29 -18.05 -40.47
CA ASP A 725 14.82 -16.80 -40.97
C ASP A 725 14.67 -16.61 -42.50
N CYS A 726 13.83 -17.42 -43.19
CA CYS A 726 13.65 -17.42 -44.65
C CYS A 726 12.71 -16.27 -45.10
N ALA A 727 13.04 -15.04 -44.77
CA ALA A 727 12.35 -13.86 -45.26
C ALA A 727 12.72 -13.49 -46.69
N ASP A 728 12.06 -12.47 -47.27
CA ASP A 728 12.36 -11.99 -48.63
C ASP A 728 13.83 -11.62 -48.79
N GLY A 729 14.41 -12.14 -49.88
CA GLY A 729 15.81 -11.91 -50.20
C GLY A 729 16.81 -12.86 -49.48
N VAL A 730 16.34 -13.70 -48.59
CA VAL A 730 17.16 -14.72 -47.93
C VAL A 730 17.20 -16.00 -48.77
N ASN A 731 18.39 -16.49 -49.08
CA ASN A 731 18.56 -17.72 -49.85
C ASN A 731 18.36 -18.97 -48.98
N CYS A 732 17.19 -19.57 -49.04
CA CYS A 732 16.81 -20.77 -48.28
C CYS A 732 16.63 -21.99 -49.21
N ASN A 733 16.82 -23.20 -48.65
CA ASN A 733 16.53 -24.43 -49.38
C ASN A 733 15.02 -24.76 -49.31
N GLU A 734 14.60 -25.73 -50.14
CA GLU A 734 13.18 -26.13 -50.21
C GLU A 734 12.62 -26.68 -48.90
N ALA A 735 13.43 -27.35 -48.11
CA ALA A 735 13.00 -27.84 -46.78
C ALA A 735 12.69 -26.71 -45.82
N GLN A 736 13.51 -25.67 -45.79
CA GLN A 736 13.29 -24.49 -44.97
C GLN A 736 12.04 -23.69 -45.45
N HIS A 737 11.80 -23.59 -46.73
CA HIS A 737 10.57 -23.01 -47.28
C HIS A 737 9.34 -23.87 -46.92
N GLN A 738 9.48 -25.18 -46.90
CA GLN A 738 8.40 -26.10 -46.53
C GLN A 738 7.96 -25.95 -45.08
N GLU A 739 8.87 -25.66 -44.15
CA GLU A 739 8.53 -25.38 -42.75
C GLU A 739 7.59 -24.18 -42.59
N ASN A 740 7.72 -23.18 -43.46
CA ASN A 740 6.85 -21.98 -43.44
C ASN A 740 5.47 -22.23 -44.05
N ARG A 741 5.34 -23.20 -44.97
CA ARG A 741 4.06 -23.59 -45.60
C ARG A 741 3.31 -24.57 -44.70
N ARG A 742 2.71 -24.07 -43.66
CA ARG A 742 2.04 -24.86 -42.62
C ARG A 742 0.61 -24.45 -42.37
N THR A 743 -0.13 -25.33 -41.71
CA THR A 743 -1.45 -25.06 -41.19
C THR A 743 -1.43 -25.27 -39.65
N GLU A 744 -2.02 -24.37 -38.93
CA GLU A 744 -2.12 -24.40 -37.47
C GLU A 744 -3.58 -24.40 -37.05
N ILE A 745 -3.85 -24.98 -35.86
CA ILE A 745 -5.15 -24.93 -35.20
C ILE A 745 -4.98 -24.24 -33.87
N LYS A 746 -5.73 -23.18 -33.67
CA LYS A 746 -5.85 -22.51 -32.38
C LYS A 746 -7.17 -22.90 -31.74
N ILE A 747 -7.11 -23.33 -30.50
CA ILE A 747 -8.31 -23.64 -29.71
C ILE A 747 -8.86 -22.31 -29.18
N LEU A 748 -10.06 -21.92 -29.59
CA LEU A 748 -10.72 -20.71 -29.14
C LEU A 748 -11.54 -20.96 -27.88
N LYS A 749 -12.17 -22.15 -27.82
CA LYS A 749 -12.99 -22.62 -26.71
C LYS A 749 -12.92 -24.14 -26.65
N LEU A 750 -13.00 -24.70 -25.44
CA LEU A 750 -13.10 -26.13 -25.16
C LEU A 750 -14.48 -26.50 -24.68
#